data_6165c158abf868336176332cba75d3dd
#
_entry.id   6165c158abf868336176332cba75d3dd
#
_cell.length_a   1.000
_cell.length_b   1.000
_cell.length_c   1.000
_cell.angle_alpha   90.00
_cell.angle_beta   90.00
_cell.angle_gamma   90.00
#
_symmetry.space_group_name_H-M   'P 1'
#
loop_
_entity.id
_entity.type
_entity.pdbx_description
1 polymer ?
#
loop_
_entity_poly.entity_id
_entity_poly.type
_entity_poly.pdbx_seq_one_letter_code
_entity_poly.pdbx_strand_id
1 'polypeptide(L)'
;MTVFLRTVVVTAAVLACAICSVGQETKVHGNSRSVEETVAVSGYEQARTAWIVRKLTLFGPKTDNVGNVWVTLGSGAPHRLIVAPIDEPGYVVSEITADGYLRVQRLPQAPPNPVFDALHFAQPVWVLTRDGKYVDGVFAGLSVHLQPGRVNAPKMNHVEELYMDIGARSPAEVRAAGVDLLDPIALQRKSFTVGDSGVAGPATGEETGVNTLLGLLGQGREIKAQGTTTIAFVTEQWTGGRGLNRLLTEIHPDEMVFVGRVMPAPPANKDLQVEERKPGSGVLLGVTADSKNGAESLAERLKAVAEKQQIPLEVVNAAAPRIAGYAKSATLPGNFVELGVPELWPNTPAETVARGDAERLERLLSVYLEVVSSPIGGGEGGSMGGGVSVIRALTEAYGASGHETAVREEVKKLLPKWAQEKATTDAAGNLLLHVGDGKRDAKTPRIAFVAHMDEIGYEVKKIEDDGRLAVEVLGGGYLQYFLGHVVLVHTAKGPVGGVLELPSGWDKPGFEWPSGPRSMDEPAHVYVETHSKEETQKLGIAAGDYVTIPKKYRPLLGTRANARSFDDRVGCAALLAAVNAIGPELKGRDITFVWSTEEEVGLKGAAAFAEQAAKEGRVPDFVFAIDTFVSSDSPLESKRFGDAEIGKGFVVRAVDNSNVVPREYVDRVVALAKENGIPAQYGVTGGGNDGAVFVRYGSVDVALGWPLRYSHSPGEVIDTKDLDALSKIVEVLARKW
;
A
#
# COMPACT_ATOMS: atom_id res chain seq x y z
N MET A 1 54.69 -32.03 44.19
CA MET A 1 54.65 -32.00 42.74
C MET A 1 53.47 -32.88 42.29
N THR A 2 52.28 -32.39 42.40
CA THR A 2 51.05 -33.00 41.85
C THR A 2 49.79 -32.13 42.25
N VAL A 3 49.71 -30.92 41.79
CA VAL A 3 48.48 -30.11 41.81
C VAL A 3 48.60 -29.13 40.64
N PHE A 4 48.36 -29.59 39.41
CA PHE A 4 48.17 -28.73 38.25
C PHE A 4 47.67 -29.59 37.08
N LEU A 5 46.47 -30.14 37.18
CA LEU A 5 45.76 -30.70 36.00
C LEU A 5 44.28 -31.01 36.31
N ARG A 6 43.53 -30.03 36.84
CA ARG A 6 42.04 -30.17 36.96
C ARG A 6 41.25 -28.90 36.73
N THR A 7 41.81 -27.89 36.10
CA THR A 7 41.11 -26.60 35.91
C THR A 7 40.95 -26.20 34.44
N VAL A 8 41.08 -27.09 33.47
CA VAL A 8 40.97 -26.77 32.02
C VAL A 8 39.79 -27.49 31.32
N VAL A 9 39.03 -28.32 32.00
CA VAL A 9 37.92 -29.07 31.37
C VAL A 9 36.51 -28.53 31.72
N VAL A 10 36.37 -27.54 32.58
CA VAL A 10 35.05 -26.98 32.94
C VAL A 10 34.71 -25.67 32.20
N THR A 11 35.67 -25.06 31.50
CA THR A 11 35.45 -23.80 30.77
C THR A 11 35.04 -23.99 29.29
N ALA A 12 35.03 -25.23 28.79
CA ALA A 12 34.64 -25.51 27.40
C ALA A 12 33.20 -25.98 27.24
N ALA A 13 32.46 -26.24 28.33
CA ALA A 13 31.08 -26.74 28.29
C ALA A 13 30.00 -25.65 28.55
N VAL A 14 30.39 -24.41 28.89
CA VAL A 14 29.48 -23.28 29.09
C VAL A 14 29.46 -22.32 27.90
N LEU A 15 30.34 -22.51 26.91
CA LEU A 15 30.37 -21.67 25.69
C LEU A 15 29.62 -22.29 24.49
N ALA A 16 28.97 -23.44 24.66
CA ALA A 16 28.26 -24.12 23.55
C ALA A 16 26.74 -24.05 23.67
N CYS A 17 26.15 -23.31 24.63
CA CYS A 17 24.70 -23.11 24.75
C CYS A 17 24.23 -21.66 24.57
N ALA A 18 25.09 -20.78 24.06
CA ALA A 18 24.72 -19.36 23.83
C ALA A 18 24.77 -18.94 22.35
N ILE A 19 24.75 -19.89 21.40
CA ILE A 19 24.67 -19.58 19.97
C ILE A 19 23.52 -20.38 19.36
N CYS A 20 22.30 -20.02 19.71
CA CYS A 20 21.06 -20.27 18.94
C CYS A 20 19.97 -19.26 19.34
N SER A 21 20.32 -17.99 19.48
CA SER A 21 19.40 -16.92 19.22
C SER A 21 19.68 -16.49 17.77
N VAL A 22 18.95 -17.04 16.83
CA VAL A 22 18.84 -16.51 15.48
C VAL A 22 18.27 -15.10 15.61
N GLY A 23 19.16 -14.12 15.71
CA GLY A 23 18.81 -12.73 15.47
C GLY A 23 18.31 -12.66 14.05
N GLN A 24 17.00 -12.54 13.86
CA GLN A 24 16.45 -12.05 12.62
C GLN A 24 17.06 -10.65 12.41
N GLU A 25 17.95 -10.55 11.44
CA GLU A 25 18.36 -9.26 10.89
C GLU A 25 17.11 -8.53 10.41
N THR A 26 16.65 -7.57 11.20
CA THR A 26 15.84 -6.48 10.67
C THR A 26 16.66 -5.88 9.54
N LYS A 27 16.24 -6.08 8.29
CA LYS A 27 16.88 -5.47 7.13
C LYS A 27 16.86 -3.97 7.33
N VAL A 28 17.98 -3.44 7.79
CA VAL A 28 18.28 -2.02 7.73
C VAL A 28 18.37 -1.70 6.24
N HIS A 29 17.34 -1.04 5.71
CA HIS A 29 17.38 -0.53 4.36
C HIS A 29 18.52 0.48 4.28
N GLY A 30 19.57 0.13 3.56
CA GLY A 30 20.77 0.96 3.44
C GLY A 30 20.49 2.30 2.77
N ASN A 31 21.46 3.20 2.89
CA ASN A 31 21.51 4.64 2.55
C ASN A 31 21.25 5.06 1.08
N SER A 32 20.49 4.32 0.26
CA SER A 32 20.24 4.63 -1.15
C SER A 32 18.77 4.91 -1.47
N ARG A 33 17.99 5.43 -0.50
CA ARG A 33 16.59 5.81 -0.75
C ARG A 33 16.53 7.03 -1.64
N SER A 34 15.51 7.07 -2.54
CA SER A 34 15.15 8.28 -3.28
C SER A 34 14.58 9.34 -2.33
N VAL A 35 14.43 10.57 -2.81
CA VAL A 35 13.80 11.63 -2.00
C VAL A 35 12.37 11.24 -1.61
N GLU A 36 11.64 10.63 -2.52
CA GLU A 36 10.26 10.20 -2.34
C GLU A 36 10.09 9.10 -1.27
N GLU A 37 11.13 8.29 -1.05
CA GLU A 37 11.13 7.25 -0.03
C GLU A 37 11.57 7.75 1.35
N THR A 38 11.84 9.04 1.51
CA THR A 38 12.28 9.63 2.77
C THR A 38 11.11 10.26 3.49
N VAL A 39 10.74 9.74 4.66
CA VAL A 39 9.69 10.34 5.51
C VAL A 39 10.08 11.78 5.87
N ALA A 40 9.15 12.71 5.67
CA ALA A 40 9.33 14.12 5.97
C ALA A 40 8.04 14.74 6.51
N VAL A 41 7.45 14.09 7.50
CA VAL A 41 6.28 14.60 8.19
C VAL A 41 6.62 15.95 8.84
N SER A 42 5.73 16.92 8.72
CA SER A 42 5.94 18.31 9.14
C SER A 42 6.45 18.41 10.58
N GLY A 43 7.62 19.02 10.79
CA GLY A 43 8.35 19.07 12.06
C GLY A 43 9.31 17.88 12.30
N TYR A 44 9.34 16.90 11.40
CA TYR A 44 10.17 15.69 11.48
C TYR A 44 10.93 15.42 10.17
N GLU A 45 11.35 16.48 9.47
CA GLU A 45 11.97 16.41 8.14
C GLU A 45 13.47 16.08 8.18
N GLN A 46 14.06 15.82 9.34
CA GLN A 46 15.52 15.68 9.51
C GLN A 46 16.16 14.67 8.54
N ALA A 47 15.47 13.56 8.26
CA ALA A 47 15.96 12.55 7.32
C ALA A 47 16.03 13.10 5.89
N ARG A 48 15.03 13.86 5.46
CA ARG A 48 14.96 14.51 4.15
C ARG A 48 15.94 15.65 4.05
N THR A 49 16.03 16.50 5.07
CA THR A 49 17.04 17.56 5.18
C THR A 49 18.44 16.99 5.00
N ALA A 50 18.80 15.95 5.75
CA ALA A 50 20.11 15.30 5.64
C ALA A 50 20.34 14.70 4.24
N TRP A 51 19.30 14.16 3.59
CA TRP A 51 19.40 13.66 2.22
C TRP A 51 19.68 14.80 1.23
N ILE A 52 18.95 15.94 1.30
CA ILE A 52 19.15 17.11 0.45
C ILE A 52 20.55 17.69 0.65
N VAL A 53 21.00 17.85 1.89
CA VAL A 53 22.38 18.33 2.20
C VAL A 53 23.42 17.47 1.50
N ARG A 54 23.29 16.15 1.56
CA ARG A 54 24.24 15.24 0.85
C ARG A 54 24.22 15.44 -0.65
N LYS A 55 23.02 15.62 -1.25
CA LYS A 55 22.90 15.86 -2.71
C LYS A 55 23.54 17.17 -3.13
N LEU A 56 23.48 18.19 -2.28
CA LEU A 56 23.96 19.54 -2.54
C LEU A 56 25.40 19.81 -2.05
N THR A 57 26.12 18.80 -1.58
CA THR A 57 27.46 18.97 -0.98
C THR A 57 28.41 19.81 -1.86
N LEU A 58 28.36 19.65 -3.18
CA LEU A 58 29.20 20.40 -4.12
C LEU A 58 28.90 21.91 -4.15
N PHE A 59 27.74 22.33 -3.73
CA PHE A 59 27.30 23.73 -3.72
C PHE A 59 27.48 24.40 -2.35
N GLY A 60 27.99 23.70 -1.33
CA GLY A 60 28.20 24.25 0.00
C GLY A 60 26.87 24.63 0.69
N PRO A 61 25.91 23.72 0.85
CA PRO A 61 24.61 24.04 1.41
C PRO A 61 24.70 24.55 2.85
N LYS A 62 23.87 25.53 3.17
CA LYS A 62 23.64 26.04 4.53
C LYS A 62 22.36 25.43 5.08
N THR A 63 22.30 25.36 6.42
CA THR A 63 21.11 24.91 7.17
C THR A 63 20.87 25.82 8.35
N ASP A 64 19.63 25.91 8.81
CA ASP A 64 19.29 26.59 10.04
C ASP A 64 18.75 25.64 11.12
N ASN A 65 18.31 26.20 12.23
CA ASN A 65 17.85 25.44 13.39
C ASN A 65 16.46 24.83 13.27
N VAL A 66 15.70 25.17 12.23
CA VAL A 66 14.40 24.53 11.92
C VAL A 66 14.51 23.50 10.79
N GLY A 67 15.71 23.34 10.20
CA GLY A 67 16.00 22.31 9.21
C GLY A 67 15.89 22.76 7.75
N ASN A 68 15.72 24.06 7.49
CA ASN A 68 15.82 24.57 6.12
C ASN A 68 17.20 24.28 5.52
N VAL A 69 17.26 24.07 4.22
CA VAL A 69 18.50 23.89 3.46
C VAL A 69 18.52 24.86 2.31
N TRP A 70 19.62 25.60 2.10
CA TRP A 70 19.74 26.46 0.93
C TRP A 70 21.16 26.58 0.40
N VAL A 71 21.27 26.93 -0.87
CA VAL A 71 22.50 27.30 -1.55
C VAL A 71 22.34 28.70 -2.13
N THR A 72 23.41 29.51 -2.10
CA THR A 72 23.41 30.86 -2.68
C THR A 72 24.49 30.95 -3.76
N LEU A 73 24.11 31.36 -4.94
CA LEU A 73 24.95 31.42 -6.13
C LEU A 73 24.96 32.85 -6.69
N GLY A 74 26.06 33.26 -7.29
CA GLY A 74 26.23 34.61 -7.82
C GLY A 74 26.43 35.67 -6.73
N SER A 75 26.34 36.94 -7.11
CA SER A 75 26.43 38.09 -6.21
C SER A 75 25.83 39.35 -6.82
N GLY A 76 25.36 40.26 -5.98
CA GLY A 76 24.75 41.54 -6.40
C GLY A 76 23.23 41.46 -6.55
N ALA A 77 22.66 42.54 -7.06
CA ALA A 77 21.21 42.66 -7.29
C ALA A 77 20.81 42.23 -8.71
N PRO A 78 19.59 41.73 -8.94
CA PRO A 78 18.61 41.43 -7.89
C PRO A 78 18.94 40.15 -7.10
N HIS A 79 18.49 40.07 -5.86
CA HIS A 79 18.51 38.84 -5.08
C HIS A 79 17.22 38.06 -5.30
N ARG A 80 17.33 36.88 -5.94
CA ARG A 80 16.20 35.96 -6.22
C ARG A 80 16.20 34.83 -5.20
N LEU A 81 15.04 34.54 -4.64
CA LEU A 81 14.79 33.34 -3.84
C LEU A 81 13.87 32.40 -4.60
N ILE A 82 14.36 31.21 -4.90
CA ILE A 82 13.57 30.10 -5.49
C ILE A 82 13.42 29.08 -4.38
N VAL A 83 12.20 28.81 -3.94
CA VAL A 83 11.97 28.03 -2.71
C VAL A 83 10.89 26.96 -2.91
N ALA A 84 11.13 25.75 -2.37
CA ALA A 84 10.15 24.67 -2.34
C ALA A 84 10.01 24.10 -0.93
N PRO A 85 8.79 23.74 -0.47
CA PRO A 85 8.58 23.02 0.77
C PRO A 85 9.00 21.54 0.60
N ILE A 86 9.46 20.93 1.72
CA ILE A 86 9.92 19.53 1.72
C ILE A 86 9.09 18.62 2.59
N ASP A 87 8.15 19.16 3.33
CA ASP A 87 7.35 18.43 4.31
C ASP A 87 6.03 17.92 3.74
N GLU A 88 5.47 16.94 4.43
CA GLU A 88 4.21 16.30 4.12
C GLU A 88 3.32 16.22 5.36
N PRO A 89 1.99 16.13 5.16
CA PRO A 89 1.09 15.85 6.27
C PRO A 89 1.27 14.39 6.74
N GLY A 90 1.07 14.15 8.05
CA GLY A 90 1.22 12.81 8.61
C GLY A 90 0.87 12.75 10.09
N TYR A 91 1.37 11.73 10.75
CA TYR A 91 1.07 11.44 12.15
C TYR A 91 2.34 11.28 12.97
N VAL A 92 2.16 11.28 14.30
CA VAL A 92 3.17 10.83 15.26
C VAL A 92 2.55 9.81 16.21
N VAL A 93 3.37 8.93 16.77
CA VAL A 93 2.95 7.99 17.81
C VAL A 93 2.56 8.77 19.06
N SER A 94 1.30 8.65 19.51
CA SER A 94 0.77 9.32 20.70
C SER A 94 0.66 8.41 21.93
N GLU A 95 0.49 7.08 21.71
CA GLU A 95 0.38 6.09 22.76
C GLU A 95 0.86 4.73 22.25
N ILE A 96 1.40 3.91 23.16
CA ILE A 96 1.69 2.50 22.94
C ILE A 96 0.72 1.71 23.83
N THR A 97 -0.20 0.98 23.22
CA THR A 97 -1.23 0.23 23.97
C THR A 97 -0.67 -1.01 24.64
N ALA A 98 -1.39 -1.54 25.64
CA ALA A 98 -0.94 -2.71 26.42
C ALA A 98 -0.73 -3.98 25.55
N ASP A 99 -1.44 -4.09 24.45
CA ASP A 99 -1.37 -5.19 23.47
C ASP A 99 -0.45 -4.90 22.27
N GLY A 100 0.30 -3.80 22.33
CA GLY A 100 1.37 -3.50 21.37
C GLY A 100 0.94 -2.74 20.11
N TYR A 101 -0.30 -2.24 20.03
CA TYR A 101 -0.69 -1.30 19.00
C TYR A 101 -0.19 0.11 19.30
N LEU A 102 -0.11 0.93 18.26
CA LEU A 102 0.22 2.34 18.38
C LEU A 102 -1.05 3.17 18.14
N ARG A 103 -1.35 4.11 19.06
CA ARG A 103 -2.27 5.21 18.80
C ARG A 103 -1.49 6.36 18.17
N VAL A 104 -2.17 7.16 17.40
CA VAL A 104 -1.53 8.21 16.62
C VAL A 104 -2.19 9.57 16.83
N GLN A 105 -1.40 10.63 16.72
CA GLN A 105 -1.86 11.99 16.67
C GLN A 105 -1.59 12.54 15.27
N ARG A 106 -2.63 13.01 14.60
CA ARG A 106 -2.48 13.74 13.34
C ARG A 106 -1.84 15.10 13.59
N LEU A 107 -0.82 15.42 12.80
CA LEU A 107 -0.20 16.73 12.84
C LEU A 107 -1.09 17.78 12.15
N PRO A 108 -0.97 19.06 12.50
CA PRO A 108 -1.75 20.12 11.88
C PRO A 108 -1.62 20.12 10.36
N GLN A 109 -2.74 20.33 9.69
CA GLN A 109 -2.82 20.48 8.24
C GLN A 109 -3.55 21.77 7.90
N ALA A 110 -3.04 22.47 6.93
CA ALA A 110 -3.72 23.66 6.44
C ALA A 110 -3.55 23.76 4.90
N PRO A 111 -4.63 23.59 4.08
CA PRO A 111 -6.01 23.33 4.47
C PRO A 111 -6.21 21.91 5.02
N PRO A 112 -7.17 21.69 5.91
CA PRO A 112 -7.49 20.35 6.36
C PRO A 112 -8.16 19.56 5.23
N ASN A 113 -7.74 18.30 5.06
CA ASN A 113 -8.46 17.35 4.21
C ASN A 113 -9.50 16.62 5.09
N PRO A 114 -10.80 16.72 4.80
CA PRO A 114 -11.84 16.12 5.63
C PRO A 114 -11.83 14.59 5.64
N VAL A 115 -11.25 13.97 4.61
CA VAL A 115 -11.18 12.51 4.47
C VAL A 115 -9.76 11.96 4.71
N PHE A 116 -8.82 12.79 5.19
CA PHE A 116 -7.43 12.38 5.35
C PHE A 116 -7.27 11.11 6.19
N ASP A 117 -7.91 11.05 7.36
CA ASP A 117 -7.80 9.88 8.23
C ASP A 117 -8.44 8.65 7.60
N ALA A 118 -9.60 8.83 6.94
CA ALA A 118 -10.30 7.75 6.26
C ALA A 118 -9.47 7.08 5.15
N LEU A 119 -8.67 7.86 4.41
CA LEU A 119 -7.78 7.36 3.36
C LEU A 119 -6.56 6.57 3.90
N HIS A 120 -6.35 6.59 5.22
CA HIS A 120 -5.24 5.86 5.85
C HIS A 120 -5.65 4.51 6.42
N PHE A 121 -6.95 4.23 6.64
CA PHE A 121 -7.39 2.94 7.16
C PHE A 121 -6.96 1.79 6.26
N ALA A 122 -6.48 0.72 6.89
CA ALA A 122 -5.97 -0.48 6.24
C ALA A 122 -4.79 -0.26 5.28
N GLN A 123 -4.14 0.91 5.32
CA GLN A 123 -3.00 1.22 4.46
C GLN A 123 -1.67 0.88 5.11
N PRO A 124 -0.70 0.39 4.33
CA PRO A 124 0.67 0.21 4.79
C PRO A 124 1.36 1.54 5.07
N VAL A 125 2.03 1.62 6.21
CA VAL A 125 2.73 2.82 6.69
C VAL A 125 4.11 2.50 7.21
N TRP A 126 4.96 3.53 7.34
CA TRP A 126 6.23 3.47 8.05
C TRP A 126 6.19 4.28 9.33
N VAL A 127 6.84 3.76 10.37
CA VAL A 127 7.31 4.56 11.51
C VAL A 127 8.80 4.82 11.28
N LEU A 128 9.22 6.07 11.35
CA LEU A 128 10.64 6.43 11.36
C LEU A 128 11.10 6.59 12.80
N THR A 129 11.97 5.68 13.25
CA THR A 129 12.50 5.71 14.61
C THR A 129 13.59 6.78 14.79
N ARG A 130 13.89 7.14 16.03
CA ARG A 130 14.92 8.15 16.36
C ARG A 130 16.31 7.79 15.87
N ASP A 131 16.64 6.50 15.75
CA ASP A 131 17.90 6.03 15.18
C ASP A 131 17.89 5.92 13.65
N GLY A 132 16.82 6.44 12.99
CA GLY A 132 16.70 6.53 11.54
C GLY A 132 16.30 5.24 10.85
N LYS A 133 15.81 4.24 11.59
CA LYS A 133 15.26 3.01 11.02
C LYS A 133 13.81 3.20 10.62
N TYR A 134 13.39 2.46 9.60
CA TYR A 134 12.01 2.38 9.16
C TYR A 134 11.41 1.07 9.65
N VAL A 135 10.33 1.16 10.40
CA VAL A 135 9.55 0.00 10.86
C VAL A 135 8.28 -0.07 10.04
N ASP A 136 8.08 -1.20 9.37
CA ASP A 136 6.86 -1.47 8.60
C ASP A 136 5.68 -1.68 9.53
N GLY A 137 4.52 -1.16 9.12
CA GLY A 137 3.27 -1.35 9.81
C GLY A 137 2.08 -1.13 8.88
N VAL A 138 0.90 -1.30 9.45
CA VAL A 138 -0.37 -1.08 8.76
C VAL A 138 -1.35 -0.40 9.71
N PHE A 139 -2.13 0.55 9.22
CA PHE A 139 -3.28 1.00 9.98
C PHE A 139 -4.34 -0.10 10.03
N ALA A 140 -4.88 -0.37 11.22
CA ALA A 140 -5.91 -1.36 11.42
C ALA A 140 -7.16 -1.01 10.62
N GLY A 141 -7.81 -2.01 10.05
CA GLY A 141 -9.09 -1.90 9.36
C GLY A 141 -10.15 -2.76 10.03
N LEU A 142 -11.40 -2.56 9.66
CA LEU A 142 -12.51 -3.43 10.01
C LEU A 142 -12.71 -4.48 8.93
N SER A 143 -13.03 -5.69 9.34
CA SER A 143 -13.37 -6.77 8.41
C SER A 143 -14.85 -6.72 8.07
N VAL A 144 -15.18 -6.66 6.78
CA VAL A 144 -16.57 -6.59 6.32
C VAL A 144 -17.42 -7.76 6.83
N HIS A 145 -16.81 -8.91 6.99
CA HIS A 145 -17.49 -10.14 7.41
C HIS A 145 -17.96 -10.13 8.88
N LEU A 146 -17.33 -9.34 9.74
CA LEU A 146 -17.69 -9.24 11.15
C LEU A 146 -18.75 -8.17 11.44
N GLN A 147 -19.09 -7.36 10.46
CA GLN A 147 -20.06 -6.28 10.65
C GLN A 147 -21.51 -6.78 10.48
N PRO A 148 -22.45 -6.38 11.36
CA PRO A 148 -23.84 -6.77 11.26
C PRO A 148 -24.46 -6.35 9.93
N GLY A 149 -25.02 -7.31 9.22
CA GLY A 149 -25.74 -7.07 7.95
C GLY A 149 -24.87 -6.67 6.76
N ARG A 150 -23.58 -6.46 6.93
CA ARG A 150 -22.63 -5.97 5.89
C ARG A 150 -23.11 -4.70 5.17
N VAL A 151 -23.99 -3.92 5.80
CA VAL A 151 -24.81 -2.89 5.11
C VAL A 151 -24.21 -1.51 5.23
N ASN A 152 -23.50 -1.21 6.30
CA ASN A 152 -22.96 0.13 6.53
C ASN A 152 -21.47 0.06 6.82
N ALA A 153 -20.68 0.74 6.00
CA ALA A 153 -19.31 1.03 6.38
C ALA A 153 -19.35 1.88 7.68
N PRO A 154 -18.59 1.50 8.73
CA PRO A 154 -18.49 2.34 9.90
C PRO A 154 -17.94 3.70 9.50
N LYS A 155 -18.38 4.75 10.18
CA LYS A 155 -17.81 6.10 9.99
C LYS A 155 -16.41 6.11 10.60
N MET A 156 -15.41 5.77 9.79
CA MET A 156 -13.99 5.76 10.17
C MET A 156 -13.35 7.04 9.68
N ASN A 157 -13.70 8.18 10.26
CA ASN A 157 -13.31 9.49 9.76
C ASN A 157 -12.41 10.28 10.73
N HIS A 158 -12.03 9.67 11.86
CA HIS A 158 -11.33 10.37 12.91
C HIS A 158 -10.05 9.66 13.33
N VAL A 159 -9.02 10.44 13.61
CA VAL A 159 -7.74 9.96 14.15
C VAL A 159 -7.91 9.10 15.42
N GLU A 160 -8.96 9.34 16.19
CA GLU A 160 -9.31 8.56 17.39
C GLU A 160 -9.64 7.09 17.09
N GLU A 161 -9.92 6.74 15.83
CA GLU A 161 -10.24 5.38 15.41
C GLU A 161 -9.01 4.70 14.78
N LEU A 162 -7.90 5.42 14.59
CA LEU A 162 -6.69 4.88 14.00
C LEU A 162 -5.85 4.13 15.05
N TYR A 163 -5.58 2.87 14.76
CA TYR A 163 -4.60 2.03 15.43
C TYR A 163 -3.58 1.54 14.40
N MET A 164 -2.31 1.58 14.73
CA MET A 164 -1.28 1.03 13.85
C MET A 164 -0.76 -0.29 14.40
N ASP A 165 -0.76 -1.32 13.56
CA ASP A 165 -0.22 -2.65 13.84
C ASP A 165 1.17 -2.77 13.20
N ILE A 166 2.20 -2.93 14.02
CA ILE A 166 3.58 -3.23 13.60
C ILE A 166 3.95 -4.70 13.83
N GLY A 167 2.99 -5.53 14.25
CA GLY A 167 3.20 -6.92 14.62
C GLY A 167 3.66 -7.13 16.06
N ALA A 168 3.73 -6.11 16.89
CA ALA A 168 4.05 -6.22 18.31
C ALA A 168 2.86 -6.77 19.12
N ARG A 169 3.14 -7.33 20.29
CA ARG A 169 2.16 -7.90 21.22
C ARG A 169 2.24 -7.27 22.62
N SER A 170 3.14 -6.34 22.78
CA SER A 170 3.38 -5.65 24.05
C SER A 170 4.16 -4.36 23.86
N PRO A 171 4.09 -3.41 24.80
CA PRO A 171 4.93 -2.21 24.76
C PRO A 171 6.43 -2.52 24.78
N ALA A 172 6.84 -3.64 25.36
CA ALA A 172 8.24 -4.07 25.38
C ALA A 172 8.73 -4.46 23.98
N GLU A 173 7.92 -5.18 23.19
CA GLU A 173 8.24 -5.53 21.80
C GLU A 173 8.28 -4.28 20.91
N VAL A 174 7.38 -3.33 21.10
CA VAL A 174 7.38 -2.03 20.39
C VAL A 174 8.70 -1.29 20.62
N ARG A 175 9.09 -1.12 21.89
CA ARG A 175 10.35 -0.42 22.23
C ARG A 175 11.58 -1.18 21.78
N ALA A 176 11.56 -2.52 21.80
CA ALA A 176 12.66 -3.34 21.27
C ALA A 176 12.84 -3.16 19.75
N ALA A 177 11.80 -2.81 19.01
CA ALA A 177 11.87 -2.43 17.61
C ALA A 177 12.43 -1.01 17.39
N GLY A 178 12.66 -0.25 18.45
CA GLY A 178 13.15 1.13 18.42
C GLY A 178 12.04 2.18 18.31
N VAL A 179 10.77 1.76 18.31
CA VAL A 179 9.61 2.67 18.21
C VAL A 179 9.24 3.22 19.59
N ASP A 180 9.03 4.53 19.66
CA ASP A 180 8.60 5.22 20.88
C ASP A 180 7.63 6.36 20.57
N LEU A 181 7.15 7.04 21.61
CA LEU A 181 6.28 8.20 21.48
C LEU A 181 6.94 9.30 20.62
N LEU A 182 6.12 9.98 19.84
CA LEU A 182 6.48 11.06 18.91
C LEU A 182 7.28 10.60 17.67
N ASP A 183 7.50 9.32 17.47
CA ASP A 183 8.09 8.85 16.21
C ASP A 183 7.11 9.14 15.06
N PRO A 184 7.56 9.75 13.94
CA PRO A 184 6.68 10.14 12.84
C PRO A 184 6.25 8.94 12.01
N ILE A 185 4.99 9.02 11.51
CA ILE A 185 4.34 7.99 10.70
C ILE A 185 3.88 8.61 9.38
N ALA A 186 4.23 7.95 8.28
CA ALA A 186 3.81 8.32 6.93
C ALA A 186 3.39 7.09 6.12
N LEU A 187 2.58 7.30 5.08
CA LEU A 187 2.29 6.26 4.09
C LEU A 187 3.58 5.72 3.47
N GLN A 188 3.59 4.43 3.15
CA GLN A 188 4.70 3.85 2.39
C GLN A 188 4.69 4.44 0.98
N ARG A 189 5.61 5.36 0.75
CA ARG A 189 5.69 6.10 -0.50
C ARG A 189 6.12 5.21 -1.65
N LYS A 190 5.39 5.35 -2.74
CA LYS A 190 5.85 4.99 -4.08
C LYS A 190 5.40 6.09 -5.03
N SER A 191 6.32 6.61 -5.80
CA SER A 191 5.98 7.24 -7.05
C SER A 191 5.46 6.16 -8.00
N PHE A 192 4.25 6.33 -8.49
CA PHE A 192 3.55 5.33 -9.29
C PHE A 192 3.23 5.93 -10.66
N THR A 193 3.58 5.22 -11.73
CA THR A 193 3.23 5.70 -13.08
C THR A 193 1.76 5.43 -13.35
N VAL A 194 1.03 6.45 -13.75
CA VAL A 194 -0.38 6.40 -14.17
C VAL A 194 -0.43 6.61 -15.67
N GLY A 195 -1.08 5.72 -16.40
CA GLY A 195 -1.03 5.76 -17.87
C GLY A 195 0.40 5.74 -18.40
N ASP A 196 0.65 6.55 -19.42
CA ASP A 196 1.98 6.67 -20.05
C ASP A 196 2.88 7.70 -19.38
N SER A 197 2.33 8.78 -18.81
CA SER A 197 3.11 9.93 -18.35
C SER A 197 2.68 10.55 -17.03
N GLY A 198 1.61 10.08 -16.42
CA GLY A 198 1.17 10.51 -15.10
C GLY A 198 2.06 9.95 -13.98
N VAL A 199 2.16 10.70 -12.90
CA VAL A 199 2.82 10.28 -11.66
C VAL A 199 1.87 10.49 -10.51
N ALA A 200 1.60 9.42 -9.75
CA ALA A 200 0.74 9.46 -8.56
C ALA A 200 1.50 9.04 -7.31
N GLY A 201 1.12 9.60 -6.19
CA GLY A 201 1.65 9.25 -4.87
C GLY A 201 1.31 10.30 -3.81
N PRO A 202 1.59 10.03 -2.54
CA PRO A 202 1.43 11.03 -1.48
C PRO A 202 2.33 12.24 -1.72
N ALA A 203 1.80 13.45 -1.55
CA ALA A 203 2.53 14.73 -1.66
C ALA A 203 3.28 14.92 -3.00
N THR A 204 2.73 14.43 -4.12
CA THR A 204 3.36 14.52 -5.44
C THR A 204 3.55 15.96 -5.92
N GLY A 205 2.66 16.89 -5.51
CA GLY A 205 2.78 18.32 -5.80
C GLY A 205 4.01 18.95 -5.16
N GLU A 206 4.24 18.70 -3.88
CA GLU A 206 5.43 19.17 -3.16
C GLU A 206 6.70 18.51 -3.72
N GLU A 207 6.66 17.20 -4.01
CA GLU A 207 7.78 16.49 -4.62
C GLU A 207 8.17 17.06 -6.00
N THR A 208 7.18 17.51 -6.77
CA THR A 208 7.44 18.20 -8.04
C THR A 208 8.27 19.46 -7.84
N GLY A 209 7.95 20.26 -6.82
CA GLY A 209 8.74 21.43 -6.45
C GLY A 209 10.18 21.06 -6.05
N VAL A 210 10.33 20.10 -5.16
CA VAL A 210 11.66 19.61 -4.69
C VAL A 210 12.49 19.09 -5.84
N ASN A 211 11.91 18.24 -6.69
CA ASN A 211 12.62 17.65 -7.84
C ASN A 211 13.00 18.71 -8.88
N THR A 212 12.15 19.71 -9.13
CA THR A 212 12.46 20.85 -9.99
C THR A 212 13.68 21.60 -9.47
N LEU A 213 13.72 21.95 -8.18
CA LEU A 213 14.86 22.66 -7.60
C LEU A 213 16.15 21.85 -7.62
N LEU A 214 16.07 20.55 -7.31
CA LEU A 214 17.21 19.65 -7.42
C LEU A 214 17.68 19.51 -8.87
N GLY A 215 16.77 19.51 -9.83
CA GLY A 215 17.08 19.52 -11.25
C GLY A 215 17.89 20.74 -11.67
N LEU A 216 17.53 21.94 -11.21
CA LEU A 216 18.29 23.18 -11.45
C LEU A 216 19.74 23.12 -10.94
N LEU A 217 19.98 22.37 -9.86
CA LEU A 217 21.27 22.13 -9.21
C LEU A 217 21.93 20.80 -9.63
N GLY A 218 21.47 20.18 -10.71
CA GLY A 218 22.01 18.92 -11.22
C GLY A 218 23.50 18.98 -11.56
N GLN A 219 24.19 17.82 -11.56
CA GLN A 219 25.60 17.76 -11.95
C GLN A 219 25.83 18.32 -13.36
N GLY A 220 26.83 19.18 -13.49
CA GLY A 220 27.15 19.83 -14.76
C GLY A 220 26.21 21.00 -15.13
N ARG A 221 25.30 21.40 -14.25
CA ARG A 221 24.46 22.59 -14.42
C ARG A 221 25.05 23.79 -13.68
N GLU A 222 24.98 24.95 -14.31
CA GLU A 222 25.44 26.23 -13.75
C GLU A 222 24.39 27.31 -14.00
N ILE A 223 24.02 28.07 -12.97
CA ILE A 223 23.11 29.21 -13.06
C ILE A 223 23.93 30.45 -13.47
N LYS A 224 23.59 31.05 -14.59
CA LYS A 224 24.28 32.23 -15.18
C LYS A 224 23.54 33.55 -15.00
N ALA A 225 22.30 33.52 -14.50
CA ALA A 225 21.50 34.74 -14.28
C ALA A 225 22.26 35.75 -13.44
N GLN A 226 22.29 37.03 -13.90
CA GLN A 226 22.96 38.12 -13.17
C GLN A 226 22.32 38.32 -11.77
N GLY A 227 23.12 38.73 -10.81
CA GLY A 227 22.69 38.96 -9.42
C GLY A 227 22.90 37.74 -8.51
N THR A 228 22.21 37.73 -7.40
CA THR A 228 22.26 36.64 -6.44
C THR A 228 21.05 35.73 -6.62
N THR A 229 21.27 34.41 -6.69
CA THR A 229 20.19 33.41 -6.69
C THR A 229 20.36 32.48 -5.49
N THR A 230 19.38 32.46 -4.62
CA THR A 230 19.28 31.48 -3.51
C THR A 230 18.22 30.45 -3.87
N ILE A 231 18.61 29.18 -3.89
CA ILE A 231 17.70 28.04 -4.01
C ILE A 231 17.56 27.43 -2.64
N ALA A 232 16.32 27.31 -2.14
CA ALA A 232 16.04 26.90 -0.78
C ALA A 232 14.97 25.79 -0.71
N PHE A 233 15.14 24.92 0.28
CA PHE A 233 14.23 23.84 0.66
C PHE A 233 13.77 24.11 2.08
N VAL A 234 12.46 24.36 2.27
CA VAL A 234 11.92 24.81 3.56
C VAL A 234 11.07 23.74 4.22
N THR A 235 11.15 23.68 5.54
CA THR A 235 10.42 22.76 6.40
C THR A 235 9.10 23.35 6.90
N GLU A 236 8.27 22.54 7.54
CA GLU A 236 7.10 22.94 8.30
C GLU A 236 6.09 23.83 7.55
N GLN A 237 5.92 23.62 6.24
CA GLN A 237 4.94 24.36 5.46
C GLN A 237 3.50 24.03 5.89
N TRP A 238 3.21 22.76 6.20
CA TRP A 238 1.90 22.30 6.65
C TRP A 238 1.54 22.80 8.06
N THR A 239 2.52 23.05 8.90
CA THR A 239 2.34 23.61 10.25
C THR A 239 2.40 25.14 10.28
N GLY A 240 2.06 25.79 9.18
CA GLY A 240 1.91 27.25 9.09
C GLY A 240 3.10 27.97 8.49
N GLY A 241 3.94 27.31 7.68
CA GLY A 241 5.04 27.92 6.94
C GLY A 241 6.18 28.44 7.83
N ARG A 242 6.45 27.74 8.92
CA ARG A 242 7.45 28.19 9.93
C ARG A 242 8.85 28.22 9.35
N GLY A 243 9.20 27.25 8.48
CA GLY A 243 10.50 27.21 7.80
C GLY A 243 10.69 28.41 6.87
N LEU A 244 9.72 28.69 6.00
CA LEU A 244 9.78 29.85 5.11
C LEU A 244 9.86 31.17 5.92
N ASN A 245 9.04 31.29 6.98
CA ASN A 245 9.07 32.45 7.86
C ASN A 245 10.47 32.66 8.49
N ARG A 246 11.10 31.57 8.98
CA ARG A 246 12.47 31.62 9.53
C ARG A 246 13.50 32.00 8.46
N LEU A 247 13.41 31.44 7.25
CA LEU A 247 14.33 31.76 6.16
C LEU A 247 14.28 33.23 5.78
N LEU A 248 13.09 33.82 5.71
CA LEU A 248 12.88 35.22 5.35
C LEU A 248 13.36 36.20 6.41
N THR A 249 13.71 35.76 7.63
CA THR A 249 14.40 36.62 8.61
C THR A 249 15.91 36.69 8.37
N GLU A 250 16.49 35.77 7.62
CA GLU A 250 17.91 35.75 7.24
C GLU A 250 18.15 36.23 5.81
N ILE A 251 17.23 35.88 4.91
CA ILE A 251 17.35 36.19 3.48
C ILE A 251 16.28 37.19 3.09
N HIS A 252 16.72 38.34 2.61
CA HIS A 252 15.84 39.42 2.18
C HIS A 252 15.89 39.51 0.65
N PRO A 253 15.09 38.73 -0.07
CA PRO A 253 15.13 38.73 -1.54
C PRO A 253 14.37 39.94 -2.10
N ASP A 254 14.81 40.41 -3.27
CA ASP A 254 14.09 41.41 -4.08
C ASP A 254 12.86 40.77 -4.74
N GLU A 255 12.98 39.47 -5.08
CA GLU A 255 11.92 38.70 -5.71
C GLU A 255 11.95 37.22 -5.26
N MET A 256 10.76 36.58 -5.22
CA MET A 256 10.62 35.20 -4.78
C MET A 256 9.73 34.40 -5.72
N VAL A 257 10.16 33.18 -6.04
CA VAL A 257 9.35 32.14 -6.67
C VAL A 257 9.16 31.01 -5.69
N PHE A 258 7.93 30.78 -5.28
CA PHE A 258 7.55 29.61 -4.48
C PHE A 258 7.14 28.49 -5.42
N VAL A 259 7.83 27.35 -5.37
CA VAL A 259 7.69 26.25 -6.32
C VAL A 259 7.08 25.04 -5.61
N GLY A 260 5.98 24.52 -6.14
CA GLY A 260 5.26 23.39 -5.56
C GLY A 260 3.78 23.47 -5.88
N ARG A 261 2.95 23.15 -4.90
CA ARG A 261 1.51 23.23 -5.05
C ARG A 261 1.02 24.65 -5.14
N VAL A 262 0.35 25.00 -6.23
CA VAL A 262 -0.36 26.28 -6.38
C VAL A 262 -1.76 26.14 -5.82
N MET A 263 -2.04 26.82 -4.71
CA MET A 263 -3.36 26.79 -4.06
C MET A 263 -4.25 27.89 -4.66
N PRO A 264 -5.37 27.54 -5.34
CA PRO A 264 -6.31 28.56 -5.80
C PRO A 264 -6.86 29.37 -4.63
N ALA A 265 -6.93 30.68 -4.80
CA ALA A 265 -7.66 31.52 -3.87
C ALA A 265 -9.16 31.16 -3.92
N PRO A 266 -9.86 31.14 -2.77
CA PRO A 266 -11.30 30.93 -2.77
C PRO A 266 -11.98 31.92 -3.72
N PRO A 267 -12.94 31.50 -4.55
CA PRO A 267 -13.64 32.40 -5.43
C PRO A 267 -14.36 33.48 -4.61
N ALA A 268 -14.36 34.72 -5.12
CA ALA A 268 -15.03 35.85 -4.48
C ALA A 268 -16.56 35.61 -4.34
N ASN A 269 -17.13 34.78 -5.20
CA ASN A 269 -18.50 34.30 -5.12
C ASN A 269 -18.48 32.77 -4.96
N LYS A 270 -19.14 32.26 -3.90
CA LYS A 270 -19.23 30.81 -3.61
C LYS A 270 -19.96 30.01 -4.70
N ASP A 271 -20.70 30.68 -5.57
CA ASP A 271 -21.44 30.06 -6.69
C ASP A 271 -20.57 29.89 -7.96
N LEU A 272 -19.34 30.44 -7.97
CA LEU A 272 -18.41 30.23 -9.06
C LEU A 272 -17.65 28.91 -8.81
N GLN A 273 -17.86 27.95 -9.72
CA GLN A 273 -17.04 26.75 -9.75
C GLN A 273 -15.61 27.13 -10.21
N VAL A 274 -14.61 26.72 -9.45
CA VAL A 274 -13.22 26.75 -9.93
C VAL A 274 -13.12 25.71 -11.03
N GLU A 275 -12.75 26.10 -12.25
CA GLU A 275 -12.49 25.13 -13.32
C GLU A 275 -11.39 24.15 -12.85
N GLU A 276 -11.69 22.87 -12.94
CA GLU A 276 -10.77 21.80 -12.60
C GLU A 276 -9.69 21.75 -13.68
N ARG A 277 -8.44 22.02 -13.30
CA ARG A 277 -7.31 22.03 -14.19
C ARG A 277 -6.79 20.61 -14.37
N LYS A 278 -6.67 20.18 -15.62
CA LYS A 278 -6.25 18.81 -15.91
C LYS A 278 -4.73 18.71 -16.02
N PRO A 279 -4.12 17.65 -15.45
CA PRO A 279 -2.73 17.32 -15.75
C PRO A 279 -2.50 17.25 -17.27
N GLY A 280 -1.31 17.68 -17.69
CA GLY A 280 -0.97 17.79 -19.11
C GLY A 280 -1.22 19.17 -19.73
N SER A 281 -1.92 20.08 -19.03
CA SER A 281 -2.25 21.41 -19.58
C SER A 281 -1.12 22.45 -19.47
N GLY A 282 -0.04 22.17 -18.74
CA GLY A 282 1.13 23.05 -18.65
C GLY A 282 1.45 23.50 -17.24
N VAL A 283 2.05 24.68 -17.12
CA VAL A 283 2.52 25.26 -15.85
C VAL A 283 1.47 26.22 -15.30
N LEU A 284 1.27 26.21 -13.99
CA LEU A 284 0.44 27.17 -13.26
C LEU A 284 1.31 28.30 -12.71
N LEU A 285 0.94 29.54 -13.01
CA LEU A 285 1.52 30.74 -12.43
C LEU A 285 0.51 31.36 -11.46
N GLY A 286 0.74 31.15 -10.17
CA GLY A 286 -0.06 31.74 -9.10
C GLY A 286 0.32 33.17 -8.83
N VAL A 287 -0.64 34.09 -8.92
CA VAL A 287 -0.50 35.50 -8.52
C VAL A 287 -1.49 35.81 -7.39
N THR A 288 -1.06 36.57 -6.41
CA THR A 288 -1.93 36.98 -5.30
C THR A 288 -2.31 38.45 -5.41
N ALA A 289 -3.29 38.87 -4.62
CA ALA A 289 -3.70 40.27 -4.58
C ALA A 289 -2.55 41.23 -4.18
N ASP A 290 -1.58 40.73 -3.40
CA ASP A 290 -0.42 41.48 -2.92
C ASP A 290 0.77 41.43 -3.86
N SER A 291 0.71 40.63 -4.96
CA SER A 291 1.79 40.54 -5.94
C SER A 291 1.91 41.83 -6.73
N LYS A 292 3.16 42.29 -6.92
CA LYS A 292 3.46 43.49 -7.70
C LYS A 292 2.96 43.32 -9.16
N ASN A 293 2.20 44.32 -9.62
CA ASN A 293 1.67 44.34 -10.98
C ASN A 293 2.49 45.34 -11.83
N GLY A 294 2.45 45.15 -13.16
CA GLY A 294 3.11 46.00 -14.16
C GLY A 294 4.05 45.22 -15.06
N ALA A 295 4.45 45.83 -16.17
CA ALA A 295 5.24 45.16 -17.22
C ALA A 295 6.60 44.60 -16.79
N GLU A 296 7.15 45.10 -15.68
CA GLU A 296 8.41 44.60 -15.10
C GLU A 296 8.22 43.66 -13.90
N SER A 297 6.98 43.27 -13.63
CA SER A 297 6.72 42.32 -12.55
C SER A 297 7.34 40.95 -12.84
N LEU A 298 7.62 40.17 -11.78
CA LEU A 298 8.13 38.81 -11.93
C LEU A 298 7.17 37.93 -12.75
N ALA A 299 5.86 38.10 -12.53
CA ALA A 299 4.82 37.41 -13.27
C ALA A 299 4.92 37.66 -14.79
N GLU A 300 5.03 38.93 -15.20
CA GLU A 300 5.13 39.27 -16.64
C GLU A 300 6.44 38.77 -17.26
N ARG A 301 7.55 38.80 -16.54
CA ARG A 301 8.82 38.23 -17.04
C ARG A 301 8.73 36.71 -17.24
N LEU A 302 8.13 35.99 -16.32
CA LEU A 302 7.93 34.53 -16.45
C LEU A 302 6.96 34.20 -17.59
N LYS A 303 5.89 34.98 -17.78
CA LYS A 303 4.99 34.85 -18.93
C LYS A 303 5.77 35.04 -20.27
N ALA A 304 6.58 36.10 -20.35
CA ALA A 304 7.38 36.34 -21.55
C ALA A 304 8.37 35.20 -21.83
N VAL A 305 8.98 34.61 -20.82
CA VAL A 305 9.82 33.41 -20.96
C VAL A 305 8.99 32.23 -21.44
N ALA A 306 7.83 31.96 -20.85
CA ALA A 306 6.95 30.88 -21.25
C ALA A 306 6.49 31.00 -22.69
N GLU A 307 6.05 32.19 -23.09
CA GLU A 307 5.64 32.51 -24.47
C GLU A 307 6.78 32.28 -25.46
N LYS A 308 7.95 32.85 -25.20
CA LYS A 308 9.15 32.69 -26.06
C LYS A 308 9.57 31.23 -26.19
N GLN A 309 9.40 30.43 -25.17
CA GLN A 309 9.76 29.01 -25.11
C GLN A 309 8.63 28.08 -25.53
N GLN A 310 7.45 28.62 -25.87
CA GLN A 310 6.25 27.86 -26.21
C GLN A 310 5.86 26.87 -25.08
N ILE A 311 5.99 27.30 -23.81
CA ILE A 311 5.58 26.56 -22.64
C ILE A 311 4.14 26.97 -22.33
N PRO A 312 3.16 26.06 -22.37
CA PRO A 312 1.81 26.36 -21.90
C PRO A 312 1.85 26.83 -20.44
N LEU A 313 1.31 28.03 -20.19
CA LEU A 313 1.29 28.63 -18.86
C LEU A 313 -0.05 29.29 -18.61
N GLU A 314 -0.71 28.90 -17.54
CA GLU A 314 -1.97 29.48 -17.08
C GLU A 314 -1.72 30.36 -15.85
N VAL A 315 -2.31 31.55 -15.85
CA VAL A 315 -2.26 32.45 -14.69
C VAL A 315 -3.48 32.23 -13.83
N VAL A 316 -3.27 31.95 -12.54
CA VAL A 316 -4.33 31.69 -11.57
C VAL A 316 -4.23 32.65 -10.40
N ASN A 317 -5.40 33.03 -9.85
CA ASN A 317 -5.42 33.69 -8.55
C ASN A 317 -5.08 32.67 -7.47
N ALA A 318 -3.96 32.86 -6.80
CA ALA A 318 -3.48 31.98 -5.76
C ALA A 318 -3.68 32.57 -4.36
N ALA A 319 -3.84 31.68 -3.38
CA ALA A 319 -3.67 32.05 -1.98
C ALA A 319 -2.18 32.20 -1.71
N ALA A 320 -1.75 33.27 -1.03
CA ALA A 320 -0.33 33.42 -0.70
C ALA A 320 0.22 32.20 0.04
N PRO A 321 1.51 31.83 -0.17
CA PRO A 321 2.18 30.80 0.58
C PRO A 321 2.01 31.07 2.10
N ARG A 322 1.83 30.01 2.86
CA ARG A 322 1.55 30.16 4.29
C ARG A 322 2.77 30.62 5.05
N ILE A 323 2.76 31.88 5.40
CA ILE A 323 3.52 32.46 6.49
C ILE A 323 2.56 33.16 7.46
N ALA A 324 1.26 33.06 7.18
CA ALA A 324 0.20 33.73 7.88
C ALA A 324 0.04 33.21 9.30
N GLY A 325 -0.12 33.91 10.28
CA GLY A 325 -0.30 33.58 11.70
C GLY A 325 0.92 33.83 12.56
N TYR A 326 2.12 33.72 12.01
CA TYR A 326 3.36 34.06 12.72
C TYR A 326 3.98 35.36 12.20
N ALA A 327 3.46 35.93 11.15
CA ALA A 327 4.13 36.86 10.26
C ALA A 327 3.90 38.34 10.55
N LYS A 328 3.87 38.75 11.79
CA LYS A 328 4.13 40.19 12.06
C LYS A 328 5.61 40.58 11.89
N SER A 329 6.51 39.60 11.68
CA SER A 329 7.96 39.80 11.62
C SER A 329 8.60 39.48 10.28
N ALA A 330 7.96 38.64 9.43
CA ALA A 330 8.46 38.38 8.08
C ALA A 330 7.38 38.75 7.06
N THR A 331 7.78 39.48 6.03
CA THR A 331 6.92 39.87 4.90
C THR A 331 7.42 39.18 3.66
N LEU A 332 6.49 38.68 2.82
CA LEU A 332 6.83 38.28 1.45
C LEU A 332 7.37 39.53 0.70
N PRO A 333 8.37 39.36 -0.18
CA PRO A 333 8.77 40.46 -1.06
C PRO A 333 7.58 40.85 -1.93
N GLY A 334 7.42 42.16 -2.19
CA GLY A 334 6.30 42.62 -3.03
C GLY A 334 6.29 42.05 -4.45
N ASN A 335 7.42 41.49 -4.90
CA ASN A 335 7.56 40.83 -6.21
C ASN A 335 7.70 39.31 -6.02
N PHE A 336 6.60 38.63 -5.75
CA PHE A 336 6.59 37.18 -5.62
C PHE A 336 5.49 36.51 -6.45
N VAL A 337 5.71 35.25 -6.79
CA VAL A 337 4.76 34.39 -7.47
C VAL A 337 4.86 32.95 -6.95
N GLU A 338 3.82 32.17 -7.20
CA GLU A 338 3.85 30.71 -7.08
C GLU A 338 3.99 30.07 -8.46
N LEU A 339 4.75 29.01 -8.56
CA LEU A 339 4.82 28.15 -9.75
C LEU A 339 4.55 26.71 -9.37
N GLY A 340 3.71 26.06 -10.15
CA GLY A 340 3.38 24.65 -9.97
C GLY A 340 2.79 24.03 -11.22
N VAL A 341 2.21 22.87 -11.04
CA VAL A 341 1.56 22.10 -12.10
C VAL A 341 0.13 21.73 -11.68
N PRO A 342 -0.77 21.45 -12.62
CA PRO A 342 -2.09 20.94 -12.31
C PRO A 342 -2.01 19.60 -11.59
N GLU A 343 -2.79 19.47 -10.52
CA GLU A 343 -2.86 18.29 -9.67
C GLU A 343 -4.29 17.76 -9.60
N LEU A 344 -4.43 16.43 -9.59
CA LEU A 344 -5.66 15.76 -9.20
C LEU A 344 -5.54 15.20 -7.78
N TRP A 345 -6.63 15.21 -7.05
CA TRP A 345 -6.77 14.66 -5.69
C TRP A 345 -5.66 15.12 -4.72
N PRO A 346 -5.44 16.41 -4.55
CA PRO A 346 -4.40 16.94 -3.65
C PRO A 346 -4.61 16.43 -2.22
N ASN A 347 -3.52 16.15 -1.49
CA ASN A 347 -3.51 15.59 -0.14
C ASN A 347 -4.14 14.21 0.01
N THR A 348 -4.12 13.40 -1.05
CA THR A 348 -4.54 12.00 -1.00
C THR A 348 -3.37 11.06 -1.24
N PRO A 349 -3.50 9.76 -0.97
CA PRO A 349 -2.47 8.78 -1.29
C PRO A 349 -2.14 8.66 -2.78
N ALA A 350 -3.03 9.13 -3.65
CA ALA A 350 -2.89 9.08 -5.10
C ALA A 350 -2.96 10.47 -5.76
N GLU A 351 -2.43 11.48 -5.09
CA GLU A 351 -2.23 12.79 -5.71
C GLU A 351 -1.46 12.65 -7.02
N THR A 352 -2.01 13.16 -8.12
CA THR A 352 -1.52 12.87 -9.47
C THR A 352 -1.15 14.13 -10.24
N VAL A 353 0.02 14.12 -10.87
CA VAL A 353 0.53 15.15 -11.79
C VAL A 353 0.96 14.53 -13.11
N ALA A 354 1.01 15.32 -14.19
CA ALA A 354 1.63 14.91 -15.43
C ALA A 354 3.14 15.18 -15.42
N ARG A 355 3.95 14.18 -15.77
CA ARG A 355 5.42 14.31 -15.86
C ARG A 355 5.83 15.41 -16.84
N GLY A 356 5.14 15.52 -17.98
CA GLY A 356 5.40 16.55 -18.95
C GLY A 356 5.20 17.98 -18.43
N ASP A 357 4.28 18.19 -17.46
CA ASP A 357 4.11 19.51 -16.84
C ASP A 357 5.25 19.82 -15.87
N ALA A 358 5.71 18.82 -15.11
CA ALA A 358 6.89 18.97 -14.24
C ALA A 358 8.15 19.29 -15.06
N GLU A 359 8.35 18.66 -16.21
CA GLU A 359 9.45 18.95 -17.14
C GLU A 359 9.35 20.38 -17.72
N ARG A 360 8.13 20.84 -18.04
CA ARG A 360 7.88 22.22 -18.48
C ARG A 360 8.18 23.23 -17.39
N LEU A 361 7.82 22.95 -16.15
CA LEU A 361 8.11 23.78 -14.97
C LEU A 361 9.63 23.92 -14.77
N GLU A 362 10.38 22.82 -14.78
CA GLU A 362 11.84 22.83 -14.67
C GLU A 362 12.47 23.60 -15.85
N ARG A 363 11.97 23.41 -17.08
CA ARG A 363 12.44 24.16 -18.25
C ARG A 363 12.17 25.65 -18.14
N LEU A 364 10.99 26.07 -17.66
CA LEU A 364 10.65 27.46 -17.44
C LEU A 364 11.65 28.14 -16.50
N LEU A 365 11.90 27.52 -15.36
CA LEU A 365 12.86 28.04 -14.37
C LEU A 365 14.30 27.96 -14.87
N SER A 366 14.68 26.92 -15.61
CA SER A 366 16.02 26.80 -16.20
C SER A 366 16.31 27.94 -17.18
N VAL A 367 15.34 28.32 -17.99
CA VAL A 367 15.49 29.45 -18.92
C VAL A 367 15.49 30.79 -18.18
N TYR A 368 14.59 30.96 -17.20
CA TYR A 368 14.52 32.16 -16.36
C TYR A 368 15.83 32.41 -15.60
N LEU A 369 16.49 31.37 -15.13
CA LEU A 369 17.76 31.41 -14.38
C LEU A 369 19.00 31.25 -15.26
N GLU A 370 18.82 31.19 -16.59
CA GLU A 370 19.92 31.00 -17.58
C GLU A 370 20.80 29.76 -17.22
N VAL A 371 20.18 28.62 -16.92
CA VAL A 371 20.89 27.39 -16.59
C VAL A 371 21.54 26.79 -17.85
N VAL A 372 22.84 26.54 -17.79
CA VAL A 372 23.60 25.83 -18.82
C VAL A 372 24.01 24.44 -18.35
N SER A 373 24.00 23.46 -19.29
CA SER A 373 24.31 22.06 -18.97
C SER A 373 25.51 21.54 -19.75
N SER A 374 26.38 20.77 -19.09
CA SER A 374 27.43 19.98 -19.73
C SER A 374 27.02 18.50 -19.74
N PRO A 375 27.22 17.70 -20.80
CA PRO A 375 26.74 16.34 -20.90
C PRO A 375 27.56 15.38 -20.00
N ILE A 376 26.86 14.61 -19.15
CA ILE A 376 27.46 13.51 -18.37
C ILE A 376 26.55 12.27 -18.51
N GLY A 377 27.21 11.10 -18.68
CA GLY A 377 26.54 9.82 -18.93
C GLY A 377 25.89 9.22 -17.67
N GLY A 378 24.76 8.56 -17.88
CA GLY A 378 23.96 7.95 -16.82
C GLY A 378 24.48 6.60 -16.31
N GLY A 379 24.19 6.28 -15.07
CA GLY A 379 24.45 4.99 -14.42
C GLY A 379 23.16 4.31 -14.00
N GLU A 380 23.01 3.05 -14.39
CA GLU A 380 21.87 2.20 -14.08
C GLU A 380 21.99 1.55 -12.69
N GLY A 381 20.87 1.38 -12.00
CA GLY A 381 20.77 0.70 -10.73
C GLY A 381 20.38 -0.77 -10.87
N GLY A 382 21.12 -1.66 -10.21
CA GLY A 382 20.93 -3.10 -10.27
C GLY A 382 19.95 -3.65 -9.24
N SER A 383 19.25 -4.71 -9.64
CA SER A 383 18.33 -5.52 -8.85
C SER A 383 19.09 -6.61 -8.07
N MET A 384 18.73 -6.85 -6.82
CA MET A 384 19.25 -8.00 -6.03
C MET A 384 18.14 -9.02 -5.77
N GLY A 385 18.40 -10.27 -6.15
CA GLY A 385 17.53 -11.42 -5.90
C GLY A 385 17.87 -12.11 -4.58
N GLY A 386 16.85 -12.35 -3.77
CA GLY A 386 16.87 -13.26 -2.62
C GLY A 386 15.74 -14.27 -2.78
N GLY A 387 15.95 -15.51 -2.32
CA GLY A 387 14.94 -16.58 -2.42
C GLY A 387 13.59 -16.16 -1.86
N VAL A 388 12.54 -16.34 -2.66
CA VAL A 388 11.18 -15.91 -2.33
C VAL A 388 10.46 -17.03 -1.60
N SER A 389 9.84 -16.78 -0.42
CA SER A 389 9.02 -17.76 0.27
C SER A 389 7.75 -18.08 -0.54
N VAL A 390 7.21 -19.32 -0.40
CA VAL A 390 6.00 -19.74 -1.12
C VAL A 390 4.84 -18.77 -0.93
N ILE A 391 4.56 -18.37 0.31
CA ILE A 391 3.46 -17.43 0.61
C ILE A 391 3.69 -16.07 -0.05
N ARG A 392 4.92 -15.58 -0.09
CA ARG A 392 5.24 -14.33 -0.76
C ARG A 392 5.01 -14.45 -2.27
N ALA A 393 5.44 -15.53 -2.91
CA ALA A 393 5.24 -15.74 -4.34
C ALA A 393 3.76 -15.74 -4.71
N LEU A 394 2.93 -16.45 -3.92
CA LEU A 394 1.50 -16.53 -4.15
C LEU A 394 0.78 -15.19 -3.89
N THR A 395 1.12 -14.47 -2.83
CA THR A 395 0.47 -13.18 -2.53
C THR A 395 0.86 -12.08 -3.51
N GLU A 396 2.08 -12.11 -4.07
CA GLU A 396 2.52 -11.14 -5.08
C GLU A 396 2.02 -11.49 -6.49
N ALA A 397 1.49 -12.71 -6.74
CA ALA A 397 0.79 -13.06 -7.97
C ALA A 397 -0.61 -12.44 -8.03
N TYR A 398 -0.98 -11.83 -9.16
CA TYR A 398 -2.28 -11.19 -9.37
C TYR A 398 -3.30 -12.13 -9.97
N GLY A 399 -4.54 -12.10 -9.47
CA GLY A 399 -5.61 -12.95 -9.95
C GLY A 399 -6.93 -12.59 -9.28
N ALA A 400 -7.64 -11.58 -9.79
CA ALA A 400 -9.01 -11.30 -9.39
C ALA A 400 -9.94 -12.42 -9.88
N SER A 401 -11.14 -12.52 -9.30
CA SER A 401 -12.13 -13.55 -9.67
C SER A 401 -12.37 -13.61 -11.18
N GLY A 402 -12.22 -14.80 -11.76
CA GLY A 402 -12.30 -15.03 -13.21
C GLY A 402 -10.98 -14.78 -13.96
N HIS A 403 -9.92 -14.32 -13.27
CA HIS A 403 -8.62 -13.99 -13.87
C HIS A 403 -7.44 -14.68 -13.16
N GLU A 404 -7.62 -15.90 -12.64
CA GLU A 404 -6.68 -16.60 -11.76
C GLU A 404 -5.49 -17.24 -12.49
N THR A 405 -5.39 -17.11 -13.82
CA THR A 405 -4.38 -17.83 -14.62
C THR A 405 -2.96 -17.65 -14.09
N ALA A 406 -2.55 -16.43 -13.72
CA ALA A 406 -1.20 -16.21 -13.20
C ALA A 406 -0.95 -16.90 -11.85
N VAL A 407 -1.96 -16.94 -10.99
CA VAL A 407 -1.89 -17.64 -9.70
C VAL A 407 -1.85 -19.15 -9.89
N ARG A 408 -2.69 -19.68 -10.76
CA ARG A 408 -2.69 -21.11 -11.10
C ARG A 408 -1.34 -21.58 -11.64
N GLU A 409 -0.72 -20.80 -12.52
CA GLU A 409 0.62 -21.13 -13.04
C GLU A 409 1.69 -21.04 -11.94
N GLU A 410 1.58 -20.08 -11.01
CA GLU A 410 2.51 -20.00 -9.88
C GLU A 410 2.31 -21.17 -8.90
N VAL A 411 1.07 -21.56 -8.59
CA VAL A 411 0.77 -22.77 -7.79
C VAL A 411 1.38 -24.00 -8.48
N LYS A 412 1.14 -24.18 -9.78
CA LYS A 412 1.65 -25.32 -10.55
C LYS A 412 3.18 -25.37 -10.55
N LYS A 413 3.85 -24.23 -10.71
CA LYS A 413 5.31 -24.10 -10.65
C LYS A 413 5.88 -24.48 -9.28
N LEU A 414 5.17 -24.15 -8.20
CA LEU A 414 5.57 -24.42 -6.81
C LEU A 414 5.29 -25.86 -6.36
N LEU A 415 4.46 -26.62 -7.09
CA LEU A 415 4.26 -28.05 -6.85
C LEU A 415 5.57 -28.84 -7.04
N PRO A 416 5.78 -29.97 -6.33
CA PRO A 416 6.89 -30.86 -6.62
C PRO A 416 6.72 -31.50 -8.03
N LYS A 417 7.83 -31.81 -8.70
CA LYS A 417 7.82 -32.28 -10.10
C LYS A 417 6.80 -33.38 -10.38
N TRP A 418 6.70 -34.39 -9.51
CA TRP A 418 5.76 -35.46 -9.65
C TRP A 418 4.29 -35.00 -9.64
N ALA A 419 3.99 -33.95 -8.92
CA ALA A 419 2.66 -33.35 -8.83
C ALA A 419 2.38 -32.46 -10.03
N GLN A 420 3.37 -31.70 -10.51
CA GLN A 420 3.25 -30.85 -11.72
C GLN A 420 2.83 -31.70 -12.94
N GLU A 421 3.36 -32.91 -13.07
CA GLU A 421 3.04 -33.83 -14.16
C GLU A 421 1.62 -34.43 -14.08
N LYS A 422 1.05 -34.54 -12.87
CA LYS A 422 -0.27 -35.09 -12.59
C LYS A 422 -1.37 -34.05 -12.46
N ALA A 423 -1.01 -32.81 -12.17
CA ALA A 423 -1.97 -31.75 -12.00
C ALA A 423 -2.67 -31.37 -13.31
N THR A 424 -3.99 -31.31 -13.28
CA THR A 424 -4.84 -30.99 -14.41
C THR A 424 -5.66 -29.74 -14.16
N THR A 425 -6.02 -29.03 -15.21
CA THR A 425 -6.95 -27.89 -15.13
C THR A 425 -8.29 -28.32 -15.71
N ASP A 426 -9.38 -28.11 -14.96
CA ASP A 426 -10.72 -28.38 -15.44
C ASP A 426 -11.29 -27.26 -16.32
N ALA A 427 -12.53 -27.44 -16.79
CA ALA A 427 -13.19 -26.45 -17.66
C ALA A 427 -13.52 -25.12 -16.93
N ALA A 428 -13.65 -25.14 -15.60
CA ALA A 428 -13.87 -23.96 -14.79
C ALA A 428 -12.57 -23.23 -14.42
N GLY A 429 -11.41 -23.80 -14.78
CA GLY A 429 -10.11 -23.22 -14.47
C GLY A 429 -9.53 -23.67 -13.13
N ASN A 430 -10.19 -24.55 -12.39
CA ASN A 430 -9.62 -25.12 -11.16
C ASN A 430 -8.37 -25.94 -11.46
N LEU A 431 -7.35 -25.84 -10.62
CA LEU A 431 -6.21 -26.75 -10.65
C LEU A 431 -6.49 -27.95 -9.75
N LEU A 432 -6.43 -29.15 -10.31
CA LEU A 432 -6.76 -30.38 -9.62
C LEU A 432 -5.53 -31.27 -9.52
N LEU A 433 -5.30 -31.83 -8.33
CA LEU A 433 -4.28 -32.88 -8.13
C LEU A 433 -4.87 -34.06 -7.37
N HIS A 434 -4.98 -35.18 -8.03
CA HIS A 434 -5.40 -36.42 -7.39
C HIS A 434 -4.19 -37.15 -6.79
N VAL A 435 -4.29 -37.53 -5.50
CA VAL A 435 -3.25 -38.26 -4.76
C VAL A 435 -3.85 -39.51 -4.12
N GLY A 436 -3.15 -40.63 -4.28
CA GLY A 436 -3.57 -41.91 -3.81
C GLY A 436 -3.63 -42.94 -4.96
N ASP A 437 -3.83 -44.20 -4.60
CA ASP A 437 -3.92 -45.30 -5.58
C ASP A 437 -5.37 -45.60 -6.02
N GLY A 438 -6.33 -44.80 -5.54
CA GLY A 438 -7.76 -44.99 -5.83
C GLY A 438 -8.34 -46.29 -5.24
N LYS A 439 -7.51 -47.10 -4.58
CA LYS A 439 -7.90 -48.36 -3.94
C LYS A 439 -8.24 -48.12 -2.48
N ARG A 440 -9.45 -47.69 -2.22
CA ARG A 440 -9.96 -47.55 -0.87
C ARG A 440 -10.77 -48.77 -0.48
N ASP A 441 -10.69 -49.15 0.79
CA ASP A 441 -11.69 -50.05 1.35
C ASP A 441 -13.01 -49.28 1.58
N ALA A 442 -14.09 -50.05 1.88
CA ALA A 442 -15.41 -49.44 2.09
C ALA A 442 -15.49 -48.48 3.30
N LYS A 443 -14.45 -48.45 4.14
CA LYS A 443 -14.39 -47.61 5.35
C LYS A 443 -13.54 -46.35 5.17
N THR A 444 -12.69 -46.31 4.16
CA THR A 444 -11.82 -45.17 3.86
C THR A 444 -12.56 -44.12 3.06
N PRO A 445 -12.76 -42.90 3.59
CA PRO A 445 -13.51 -41.89 2.88
C PRO A 445 -12.73 -41.31 1.68
N ARG A 446 -13.47 -40.85 0.68
CA ARG A 446 -12.95 -39.96 -0.35
C ARG A 446 -12.90 -38.56 0.21
N ILE A 447 -11.79 -37.84 0.01
CA ILE A 447 -11.55 -36.55 0.59
C ILE A 447 -11.20 -35.53 -0.51
N ALA A 448 -11.76 -34.33 -0.40
CA ALA A 448 -11.27 -33.16 -1.14
C ALA A 448 -10.74 -32.11 -0.15
N PHE A 449 -9.58 -31.51 -0.47
CA PHE A 449 -9.09 -30.28 0.14
C PHE A 449 -9.23 -29.18 -0.90
N VAL A 450 -9.90 -28.09 -0.54
CA VAL A 450 -10.24 -27.00 -1.46
C VAL A 450 -9.71 -25.67 -0.87
N ALA A 451 -9.04 -24.87 -1.70
CA ALA A 451 -8.56 -23.52 -1.37
C ALA A 451 -8.67 -22.66 -2.62
N HIS A 452 -9.16 -21.41 -2.51
CA HIS A 452 -9.39 -20.62 -3.71
C HIS A 452 -8.18 -19.80 -4.14
N MET A 453 -8.06 -19.59 -5.46
CA MET A 453 -6.97 -18.86 -6.08
C MET A 453 -7.30 -17.39 -6.32
N ASP A 454 -8.56 -17.02 -6.36
CA ASP A 454 -8.95 -15.65 -6.65
C ASP A 454 -8.82 -14.71 -5.46
N GLU A 455 -8.99 -13.47 -5.73
CA GLU A 455 -8.99 -12.36 -4.78
C GLU A 455 -10.02 -11.32 -5.22
N ILE A 456 -10.51 -10.51 -4.28
CA ILE A 456 -11.38 -9.37 -4.61
C ILE A 456 -10.66 -8.38 -5.52
N GLY A 457 -11.41 -7.68 -6.36
CA GLY A 457 -10.87 -6.68 -7.28
C GLY A 457 -11.98 -5.95 -8.03
N TYR A 458 -11.65 -5.53 -9.25
CA TYR A 458 -12.62 -4.90 -10.14
C TYR A 458 -12.44 -5.41 -11.57
N GLU A 459 -13.47 -5.25 -12.40
CA GLU A 459 -13.43 -5.53 -13.84
C GLU A 459 -13.86 -4.29 -14.62
N VAL A 460 -13.12 -3.97 -15.68
CA VAL A 460 -13.45 -2.89 -16.60
C VAL A 460 -14.70 -3.28 -17.38
N LYS A 461 -15.80 -2.55 -17.19
CA LYS A 461 -17.04 -2.75 -17.93
C LYS A 461 -17.13 -1.89 -19.17
N LYS A 462 -16.60 -0.67 -19.10
CA LYS A 462 -16.70 0.30 -20.19
C LYS A 462 -15.54 1.30 -20.11
N ILE A 463 -15.06 1.73 -21.27
CA ILE A 463 -14.23 2.91 -21.42
C ILE A 463 -15.16 4.04 -21.77
N GLU A 464 -15.21 5.08 -20.94
CA GLU A 464 -16.03 6.27 -21.14
C GLU A 464 -15.43 7.16 -22.24
N ASP A 465 -16.24 8.09 -22.76
CA ASP A 465 -15.78 8.96 -23.88
C ASP A 465 -14.65 9.91 -23.46
N ASP A 466 -14.55 10.23 -22.17
CA ASP A 466 -13.48 11.04 -21.58
C ASP A 466 -12.22 10.24 -21.21
N GLY A 467 -12.20 8.94 -21.50
CA GLY A 467 -11.07 8.05 -21.29
C GLY A 467 -11.08 7.29 -19.94
N ARG A 468 -11.94 7.66 -18.99
CA ARG A 468 -12.07 6.95 -17.70
C ARG A 468 -12.63 5.55 -17.89
N LEU A 469 -12.32 4.66 -16.95
CA LEU A 469 -12.79 3.28 -16.95
C LEU A 469 -13.93 3.15 -15.92
N ALA A 470 -15.13 2.84 -16.36
CA ALA A 470 -16.19 2.41 -15.47
C ALA A 470 -15.93 0.95 -15.07
N VAL A 471 -15.84 0.68 -13.76
CA VAL A 471 -15.47 -0.64 -13.23
C VAL A 471 -16.57 -1.21 -12.32
N GLU A 472 -16.71 -2.53 -12.35
CA GLU A 472 -17.57 -3.29 -11.44
C GLU A 472 -16.74 -4.01 -10.39
N VAL A 473 -17.25 -4.09 -9.16
CA VAL A 473 -16.59 -4.77 -8.04
C VAL A 473 -16.66 -6.28 -8.22
N LEU A 474 -15.55 -6.97 -8.09
CA LEU A 474 -15.44 -8.43 -7.97
C LEU A 474 -15.20 -8.78 -6.50
N GLY A 475 -16.11 -9.55 -5.90
CA GLY A 475 -16.06 -9.88 -4.47
C GLY A 475 -16.70 -8.82 -3.56
N GLY A 476 -16.26 -8.72 -2.32
CA GLY A 476 -16.80 -7.82 -1.32
C GLY A 476 -15.72 -7.12 -0.49
N GLY A 477 -15.93 -5.85 -0.14
CA GLY A 477 -15.01 -5.08 0.70
C GLY A 477 -15.55 -3.68 0.95
N TYR A 478 -14.97 -2.93 1.87
CA TYR A 478 -15.33 -1.53 2.04
C TYR A 478 -14.65 -0.69 0.96
N LEU A 479 -15.43 -0.09 0.06
CA LEU A 479 -14.93 0.75 -1.03
C LEU A 479 -14.01 1.87 -0.54
N GLN A 480 -14.29 2.43 0.63
CA GLN A 480 -13.48 3.48 1.25
C GLN A 480 -12.01 3.09 1.50
N TYR A 481 -11.67 1.80 1.55
CA TYR A 481 -10.28 1.36 1.67
C TYR A 481 -9.52 1.38 0.34
N PHE A 482 -10.22 1.52 -0.77
CA PHE A 482 -9.68 1.39 -2.11
C PHE A 482 -9.77 2.68 -2.93
N LEU A 483 -10.82 3.49 -2.70
CA LEU A 483 -11.01 4.77 -3.38
C LEU A 483 -9.91 5.77 -3.00
N GLY A 484 -9.44 6.55 -3.96
CA GLY A 484 -8.34 7.51 -3.76
C GLY A 484 -6.96 6.87 -3.67
N HIS A 485 -6.81 5.63 -4.15
CA HIS A 485 -5.54 4.91 -4.18
C HIS A 485 -5.15 4.48 -5.59
N VAL A 486 -3.84 4.27 -5.79
CA VAL A 486 -3.30 3.75 -7.04
C VAL A 486 -3.73 2.30 -7.27
N VAL A 487 -3.99 1.97 -8.53
CA VAL A 487 -4.39 0.63 -8.98
C VAL A 487 -3.60 0.20 -10.21
N LEU A 488 -3.68 -1.09 -10.52
CA LEU A 488 -3.14 -1.69 -11.74
C LEU A 488 -4.30 -2.23 -12.57
N VAL A 489 -4.41 -1.79 -13.82
CA VAL A 489 -5.28 -2.38 -14.84
C VAL A 489 -4.45 -3.43 -15.57
N HIS A 490 -4.86 -4.69 -15.49
CA HIS A 490 -4.14 -5.81 -16.08
C HIS A 490 -4.63 -6.06 -17.50
N THR A 491 -3.85 -5.62 -18.47
CA THR A 491 -4.16 -5.77 -19.90
C THR A 491 -3.37 -6.90 -20.54
N ALA A 492 -3.77 -7.29 -21.74
CA ALA A 492 -3.01 -8.27 -22.54
C ALA A 492 -1.57 -7.83 -22.87
N LYS A 493 -1.25 -6.54 -22.80
CA LYS A 493 0.09 -5.98 -23.02
C LYS A 493 0.92 -5.83 -21.75
N GLY A 494 0.32 -6.06 -20.60
CA GLY A 494 0.91 -5.86 -19.28
C GLY A 494 0.12 -4.88 -18.42
N PRO A 495 0.51 -4.69 -17.18
CA PRO A 495 -0.22 -3.81 -16.26
C PRO A 495 -0.03 -2.34 -16.61
N VAL A 496 -1.13 -1.59 -16.59
CA VAL A 496 -1.18 -0.13 -16.72
C VAL A 496 -1.57 0.45 -15.37
N GLY A 497 -0.81 1.43 -14.89
CA GLY A 497 -1.13 2.14 -13.63
C GLY A 497 -2.32 3.07 -13.81
N GLY A 498 -3.13 3.15 -12.75
CA GLY A 498 -4.27 4.05 -12.67
C GLY A 498 -4.55 4.49 -11.25
N VAL A 499 -5.57 5.29 -11.07
CA VAL A 499 -6.11 5.71 -9.77
C VAL A 499 -7.58 5.37 -9.70
N LEU A 500 -8.02 4.66 -8.68
CA LEU A 500 -9.44 4.47 -8.39
C LEU A 500 -9.96 5.77 -7.78
N GLU A 501 -10.81 6.46 -8.53
CA GLU A 501 -11.22 7.83 -8.23
C GLU A 501 -11.99 7.96 -6.91
N LEU A 502 -11.85 9.12 -6.29
CA LEU A 502 -12.69 9.50 -5.16
C LEU A 502 -14.10 9.91 -5.64
N PRO A 503 -15.15 9.68 -4.86
CA PRO A 503 -16.49 10.12 -5.19
C PRO A 503 -16.59 11.64 -5.29
N SER A 504 -17.49 12.14 -6.11
CA SER A 504 -17.74 13.59 -6.24
C SER A 504 -18.02 14.23 -4.89
N GLY A 505 -17.39 15.38 -4.63
CA GLY A 505 -17.58 16.14 -3.39
C GLY A 505 -16.84 15.58 -2.17
N TRP A 506 -15.89 14.66 -2.36
CA TRP A 506 -15.06 14.10 -1.29
C TRP A 506 -14.31 15.17 -0.47
N ASP A 507 -14.00 16.29 -1.08
CA ASP A 507 -13.29 17.45 -0.51
C ASP A 507 -14.20 18.43 0.24
N LYS A 508 -15.52 18.21 0.23
CA LYS A 508 -16.50 19.13 0.82
C LYS A 508 -16.78 18.79 2.29
N PRO A 509 -16.98 19.80 3.15
CA PRO A 509 -17.43 19.56 4.51
C PRO A 509 -18.72 18.75 4.55
N GLY A 510 -18.77 17.72 5.40
CA GLY A 510 -19.94 16.87 5.55
C GLY A 510 -20.04 15.74 4.53
N PHE A 511 -19.00 15.48 3.74
CA PHE A 511 -18.95 14.31 2.87
C PHE A 511 -19.15 13.02 3.68
N GLU A 512 -20.00 12.15 3.17
CA GLU A 512 -20.20 10.79 3.72
C GLU A 512 -19.75 9.75 2.69
N TRP A 513 -18.96 8.79 3.16
CA TRP A 513 -18.54 7.68 2.31
C TRP A 513 -19.74 6.86 1.83
N PRO A 514 -19.70 6.30 0.59
CA PRO A 514 -20.71 5.36 0.13
C PRO A 514 -20.87 4.23 1.14
N SER A 515 -22.09 3.95 1.53
CA SER A 515 -22.41 2.89 2.48
C SER A 515 -22.50 1.53 1.80
N GLY A 516 -21.79 0.53 2.37
CA GLY A 516 -21.86 -0.87 1.95
C GLY A 516 -20.77 -1.31 0.98
N PRO A 517 -20.55 -2.63 0.87
CA PRO A 517 -19.44 -3.22 0.12
C PRO A 517 -19.64 -3.19 -1.41
N ARG A 518 -20.82 -2.87 -1.91
CA ARG A 518 -21.17 -2.91 -3.35
C ARG A 518 -22.02 -1.75 -3.84
N SER A 519 -22.44 -0.83 -2.97
CA SER A 519 -23.36 0.23 -3.39
C SER A 519 -22.67 1.55 -3.58
N MET A 520 -22.37 1.86 -4.83
CA MET A 520 -22.30 3.23 -5.29
C MET A 520 -23.53 3.46 -6.17
N ASP A 521 -24.19 4.60 -6.03
CA ASP A 521 -25.27 5.00 -6.93
C ASP A 521 -24.74 5.20 -8.37
N GLU A 522 -23.42 5.40 -8.49
CA GLU A 522 -22.67 5.48 -9.73
C GLU A 522 -21.55 4.43 -9.75
N PRO A 523 -21.15 3.90 -10.92
CA PRO A 523 -20.01 2.99 -11.04
C PRO A 523 -18.74 3.66 -10.55
N ALA A 524 -17.86 2.90 -9.88
CA ALA A 524 -16.52 3.37 -9.59
C ALA A 524 -15.75 3.60 -10.89
N HIS A 525 -14.89 4.63 -10.92
CA HIS A 525 -14.09 4.94 -12.10
C HIS A 525 -12.58 4.80 -11.79
N VAL A 526 -11.85 4.37 -12.80
CA VAL A 526 -10.38 4.37 -12.78
C VAL A 526 -9.89 5.40 -13.80
N TYR A 527 -9.09 6.34 -13.32
CA TYR A 527 -8.35 7.29 -14.13
C TYR A 527 -7.01 6.70 -14.57
N VAL A 528 -6.66 6.83 -15.85
CA VAL A 528 -5.44 6.28 -16.46
C VAL A 528 -4.66 7.33 -17.28
N GLU A 529 -4.81 8.59 -16.93
CA GLU A 529 -4.15 9.75 -17.58
C GLU A 529 -4.41 9.85 -19.09
N THR A 530 -5.64 9.58 -19.49
CA THR A 530 -6.12 9.74 -20.87
C THR A 530 -7.35 10.63 -20.87
N HIS A 531 -7.63 11.27 -22.01
CA HIS A 531 -8.71 12.24 -22.13
C HIS A 531 -9.74 11.86 -23.21
N SER A 532 -9.56 10.67 -23.79
CA SER A 532 -10.48 10.11 -24.77
C SER A 532 -10.42 8.59 -24.76
N LYS A 533 -11.52 7.98 -25.18
CA LYS A 533 -11.63 6.53 -25.33
C LYS A 533 -10.54 5.95 -26.25
N GLU A 534 -10.20 6.64 -27.32
CA GLU A 534 -9.18 6.23 -28.27
C GLU A 534 -7.79 6.23 -27.65
N GLU A 535 -7.49 7.19 -26.79
CA GLU A 535 -6.22 7.22 -26.05
C GLU A 535 -6.11 6.06 -25.09
N THR A 536 -7.16 5.80 -24.32
CA THR A 536 -7.21 4.67 -23.39
C THR A 536 -7.04 3.33 -24.10
N GLN A 537 -7.69 3.16 -25.25
CA GLN A 537 -7.53 1.93 -26.06
C GLN A 537 -6.09 1.76 -26.60
N LYS A 538 -5.35 2.84 -26.88
CA LYS A 538 -3.92 2.75 -27.28
C LYS A 538 -3.04 2.16 -26.18
N LEU A 539 -3.37 2.38 -24.89
CA LEU A 539 -2.70 1.74 -23.76
C LEU A 539 -2.91 0.22 -23.74
N GLY A 540 -3.84 -0.29 -24.53
CA GLY A 540 -4.19 -1.72 -24.63
C GLY A 540 -5.32 -2.13 -23.70
N ILE A 541 -5.96 -1.17 -23.04
CA ILE A 541 -7.06 -1.41 -22.11
C ILE A 541 -8.34 -1.74 -22.89
N ALA A 542 -9.07 -2.74 -22.41
CA ALA A 542 -10.34 -3.19 -22.98
C ALA A 542 -11.35 -3.54 -21.88
N ALA A 543 -12.64 -3.62 -22.25
CA ALA A 543 -13.64 -4.21 -21.37
C ALA A 543 -13.29 -5.68 -21.10
N GLY A 544 -13.45 -6.12 -19.85
CA GLY A 544 -13.06 -7.42 -19.37
C GLY A 544 -11.63 -7.47 -18.78
N ASP A 545 -10.82 -6.42 -18.90
CA ASP A 545 -9.57 -6.32 -18.14
C ASP A 545 -9.88 -6.16 -16.65
N TYR A 546 -9.05 -6.76 -15.79
CA TYR A 546 -9.27 -6.67 -14.35
C TYR A 546 -8.36 -5.64 -13.68
N VAL A 547 -8.80 -5.14 -12.53
CA VAL A 547 -8.13 -4.08 -11.78
C VAL A 547 -7.87 -4.53 -10.35
N THR A 548 -6.65 -4.33 -9.88
CA THR A 548 -6.26 -4.66 -8.50
C THR A 548 -5.43 -3.53 -7.89
N ILE A 549 -5.30 -3.52 -6.57
CA ILE A 549 -4.30 -2.68 -5.88
C ILE A 549 -2.91 -3.30 -6.05
N PRO A 550 -1.85 -2.50 -6.22
CA PRO A 550 -0.47 -2.99 -6.20
C PRO A 550 -0.17 -3.75 -4.91
N LYS A 551 0.42 -4.94 -5.02
CA LYS A 551 0.69 -5.85 -3.91
C LYS A 551 2.16 -5.90 -3.54
N LYS A 552 2.44 -6.05 -2.25
CA LYS A 552 3.77 -6.33 -1.72
C LYS A 552 3.65 -7.10 -0.41
N TYR A 553 4.36 -8.21 -0.30
CA TYR A 553 4.53 -8.91 0.97
C TYR A 553 5.50 -8.15 1.87
N ARG A 554 5.11 -7.86 3.12
CA ARG A 554 5.90 -7.12 4.11
C ARG A 554 5.99 -7.92 5.40
N PRO A 555 7.20 -8.29 5.85
CA PRO A 555 7.37 -8.81 7.20
C PRO A 555 7.04 -7.71 8.22
N LEU A 556 6.26 -8.07 9.23
CA LEU A 556 6.09 -7.30 10.46
C LEU A 556 6.95 -7.89 11.57
N LEU A 557 6.84 -7.35 12.79
CA LEU A 557 7.59 -7.87 13.94
C LEU A 557 7.24 -9.33 14.26
N GLY A 558 8.23 -10.08 14.69
CA GLY A 558 8.08 -11.51 15.01
C GLY A 558 7.85 -12.37 13.77
N THR A 559 6.78 -13.15 13.77
CA THR A 559 6.38 -14.05 12.69
C THR A 559 5.20 -13.53 11.88
N ARG A 560 4.81 -12.28 12.11
CA ARG A 560 3.67 -11.64 11.43
C ARG A 560 4.08 -11.10 10.07
N ALA A 561 3.10 -10.99 9.20
CA ALA A 561 3.27 -10.42 7.87
C ALA A 561 2.03 -9.62 7.47
N ASN A 562 2.27 -8.59 6.67
CA ASN A 562 1.24 -7.80 6.01
C ASN A 562 1.34 -8.00 4.50
N ALA A 563 0.22 -8.23 3.87
CA ALA A 563 0.02 -8.15 2.43
C ALA A 563 -1.47 -8.05 2.13
N ARG A 564 -1.83 -7.81 0.89
CA ARG A 564 -3.17 -8.06 0.38
C ARG A 564 -3.26 -9.48 -0.17
N SER A 565 -4.44 -10.08 -0.12
CA SER A 565 -4.75 -11.41 -0.69
C SER A 565 -4.12 -12.58 0.06
N PHE A 566 -3.93 -12.45 1.38
CA PHE A 566 -3.75 -13.65 2.19
C PHE A 566 -4.96 -14.56 2.08
N ASP A 567 -6.13 -13.97 1.93
CA ASP A 567 -7.38 -14.61 1.51
C ASP A 567 -7.36 -14.89 -0.01
N ASP A 568 -7.30 -16.17 -0.50
CA ASP A 568 -6.94 -17.39 0.25
C ASP A 568 -5.59 -17.95 -0.20
N ARG A 569 -4.59 -17.08 -0.43
CA ARG A 569 -3.23 -17.54 -0.79
C ARG A 569 -2.56 -18.34 0.33
N VAL A 570 -3.02 -18.15 1.59
CA VAL A 570 -2.54 -18.96 2.73
C VAL A 570 -3.06 -20.39 2.61
N GLY A 571 -4.33 -20.59 2.29
CA GLY A 571 -4.87 -21.93 2.00
C GLY A 571 -4.16 -22.58 0.80
N CYS A 572 -3.98 -21.85 -0.29
CA CYS A 572 -3.20 -22.32 -1.42
C CYS A 572 -1.79 -22.78 -1.01
N ALA A 573 -1.10 -22.03 -0.16
CA ALA A 573 0.24 -22.37 0.35
C ALA A 573 0.20 -23.60 1.26
N ALA A 574 -0.84 -23.73 2.09
CA ALA A 574 -1.02 -24.89 2.97
C ALA A 574 -1.23 -26.17 2.19
N LEU A 575 -2.04 -26.13 1.11
CA LEU A 575 -2.21 -27.29 0.20
C LEU A 575 -0.87 -27.66 -0.46
N LEU A 576 -0.11 -26.69 -0.95
CA LEU A 576 1.22 -26.93 -1.55
C LEU A 576 2.18 -27.58 -0.54
N ALA A 577 2.22 -27.09 0.69
CA ALA A 577 3.08 -27.65 1.73
C ALA A 577 2.67 -29.09 2.08
N ALA A 578 1.37 -29.36 2.20
CA ALA A 578 0.84 -30.70 2.46
C ALA A 578 1.17 -31.68 1.31
N VAL A 579 0.99 -31.27 0.05
CA VAL A 579 1.35 -32.09 -1.12
C VAL A 579 2.85 -32.45 -1.12
N ASN A 580 3.71 -31.48 -0.81
CA ASN A 580 5.15 -31.75 -0.67
C ASN A 580 5.46 -32.76 0.43
N ALA A 581 4.81 -32.65 1.59
CA ALA A 581 5.03 -33.54 2.72
C ALA A 581 4.46 -34.94 2.51
N ILE A 582 3.33 -35.08 1.82
CA ILE A 582 2.68 -36.34 1.54
C ILE A 582 3.49 -37.18 0.53
N GLY A 583 4.04 -36.53 -0.49
CA GLY A 583 4.76 -37.21 -1.59
C GLY A 583 3.86 -37.94 -2.57
N PRO A 584 4.45 -38.66 -3.57
CA PRO A 584 3.70 -39.28 -4.67
C PRO A 584 2.94 -40.56 -4.29
N GLU A 585 3.30 -41.19 -3.18
CA GLU A 585 2.77 -42.50 -2.78
C GLU A 585 1.93 -42.38 -1.49
N LEU A 586 0.62 -42.37 -1.63
CA LEU A 586 -0.33 -42.43 -0.53
C LEU A 586 -1.29 -43.63 -0.76
N LYS A 587 -0.89 -44.80 -0.25
CA LYS A 587 -1.63 -46.06 -0.46
C LYS A 587 -2.92 -46.11 0.33
N GLY A 588 -3.98 -46.66 -0.28
CA GLY A 588 -5.27 -46.84 0.36
C GLY A 588 -6.05 -45.56 0.58
N ARG A 589 -5.72 -44.49 -0.11
CA ARG A 589 -6.37 -43.16 0.00
C ARG A 589 -6.90 -42.74 -1.37
N ASP A 590 -7.95 -41.92 -1.35
CA ASP A 590 -8.58 -41.28 -2.51
C ASP A 590 -8.76 -39.77 -2.14
N ILE A 591 -7.77 -38.95 -2.51
CA ILE A 591 -7.70 -37.54 -2.11
C ILE A 591 -7.55 -36.69 -3.37
N THR A 592 -8.33 -35.62 -3.44
CA THR A 592 -8.19 -34.57 -4.45
C THR A 592 -7.86 -33.24 -3.79
N PHE A 593 -6.76 -32.61 -4.19
CA PHE A 593 -6.46 -31.22 -3.89
C PHE A 593 -7.01 -30.35 -5.00
N VAL A 594 -7.74 -29.32 -4.64
CA VAL A 594 -8.43 -28.39 -5.55
C VAL A 594 -8.00 -26.97 -5.21
N TRP A 595 -7.34 -26.31 -6.13
CA TRP A 595 -7.17 -24.86 -6.11
C TRP A 595 -8.27 -24.27 -6.99
N SER A 596 -9.31 -23.76 -6.34
CA SER A 596 -10.57 -23.32 -6.99
C SER A 596 -10.47 -21.91 -7.55
N THR A 597 -11.41 -21.58 -8.42
CA THR A 597 -11.58 -20.27 -9.05
C THR A 597 -12.89 -19.62 -8.61
N GLU A 598 -12.98 -18.29 -8.73
CA GLU A 598 -14.21 -17.51 -8.57
C GLU A 598 -14.99 -17.81 -7.26
N GLU A 599 -14.28 -18.00 -6.13
CA GLU A 599 -14.89 -18.15 -4.82
C GLU A 599 -15.61 -16.87 -4.42
N GLU A 600 -14.93 -15.74 -4.50
CA GLU A 600 -15.34 -14.41 -4.06
C GLU A 600 -16.61 -13.88 -4.76
N VAL A 601 -16.96 -14.46 -5.89
CA VAL A 601 -18.14 -14.10 -6.69
C VAL A 601 -19.20 -15.22 -6.75
N GLY A 602 -19.16 -16.14 -5.77
CA GLY A 602 -20.21 -17.10 -5.53
C GLY A 602 -19.81 -18.57 -5.70
N LEU A 603 -18.60 -18.96 -5.26
CA LEU A 603 -18.13 -20.36 -5.15
C LEU A 603 -18.16 -21.12 -6.47
N LYS A 604 -17.99 -20.43 -7.62
CA LYS A 604 -18.31 -20.99 -8.95
C LYS A 604 -17.40 -22.14 -9.34
N GLY A 605 -16.09 -22.02 -9.12
CA GLY A 605 -15.13 -23.07 -9.44
C GLY A 605 -15.37 -24.34 -8.64
N ALA A 606 -15.54 -24.21 -7.33
CA ALA A 606 -15.86 -25.34 -6.45
C ALA A 606 -17.20 -25.97 -6.82
N ALA A 607 -18.22 -25.18 -7.18
CA ALA A 607 -19.51 -25.68 -7.62
C ALA A 607 -19.40 -26.50 -8.91
N ALA A 608 -18.61 -26.04 -9.88
CA ALA A 608 -18.37 -26.76 -11.13
C ALA A 608 -17.65 -28.10 -10.87
N PHE A 609 -16.62 -28.12 -10.00
CA PHE A 609 -15.95 -29.36 -9.60
C PHE A 609 -16.90 -30.31 -8.88
N ALA A 610 -17.72 -29.81 -7.92
CA ALA A 610 -18.68 -30.62 -7.19
C ALA A 610 -19.72 -31.28 -8.14
N GLU A 611 -20.25 -30.53 -9.11
CA GLU A 611 -21.19 -31.01 -10.11
C GLU A 611 -20.57 -32.09 -11.01
N GLN A 612 -19.32 -31.87 -11.45
CA GLN A 612 -18.61 -32.86 -12.28
C GLN A 612 -18.33 -34.13 -11.48
N ALA A 613 -17.90 -34.03 -10.23
CA ALA A 613 -17.68 -35.16 -9.36
C ALA A 613 -18.98 -35.98 -9.13
N ALA A 614 -20.12 -35.27 -9.03
CA ALA A 614 -21.43 -35.96 -8.91
C ALA A 614 -21.82 -36.71 -10.20
N LYS A 615 -21.60 -36.11 -11.38
CA LYS A 615 -21.83 -36.79 -12.69
C LYS A 615 -20.97 -38.03 -12.85
N GLU A 616 -19.75 -38.01 -12.33
CA GLU A 616 -18.81 -39.13 -12.38
C GLU A 616 -19.01 -40.17 -11.26
N GLY A 617 -19.92 -39.94 -10.32
CA GLY A 617 -20.10 -40.81 -9.15
C GLY A 617 -18.90 -40.78 -8.19
N ARG A 618 -18.17 -39.69 -8.14
CA ARG A 618 -16.92 -39.49 -7.37
C ARG A 618 -17.01 -38.39 -6.36
N VAL A 619 -18.21 -38.08 -5.87
CA VAL A 619 -18.43 -37.10 -4.81
C VAL A 619 -17.54 -37.40 -3.61
N PRO A 620 -16.81 -36.43 -3.03
CA PRO A 620 -16.07 -36.62 -1.80
C PRO A 620 -17.04 -36.93 -0.62
N ASP A 621 -16.69 -37.86 0.24
CA ASP A 621 -17.41 -38.08 1.48
C ASP A 621 -17.19 -36.94 2.45
N PHE A 622 -15.96 -36.37 2.46
CA PHE A 622 -15.57 -35.18 3.24
C PHE A 622 -14.90 -34.17 2.36
N VAL A 623 -15.25 -32.89 2.60
CA VAL A 623 -14.57 -31.74 2.03
C VAL A 623 -13.95 -30.95 3.18
N PHE A 624 -12.66 -30.68 3.10
CA PHE A 624 -11.96 -29.74 3.94
C PHE A 624 -11.75 -28.47 3.09
N ALA A 625 -12.73 -27.56 3.14
CA ALA A 625 -12.58 -26.26 2.54
C ALA A 625 -11.66 -25.45 3.44
N ILE A 626 -10.61 -24.90 2.85
CA ILE A 626 -9.65 -24.05 3.53
C ILE A 626 -9.95 -22.63 3.11
N ASP A 627 -10.12 -21.76 4.11
CA ASP A 627 -10.48 -20.39 3.87
C ASP A 627 -10.18 -19.58 5.13
N THR A 628 -10.10 -18.26 5.03
CA THR A 628 -9.78 -17.40 6.16
C THR A 628 -10.75 -17.56 7.32
N PHE A 629 -10.24 -17.60 8.53
CA PHE A 629 -11.04 -17.33 9.73
C PHE A 629 -10.89 -15.85 10.04
N VAL A 630 -11.92 -15.06 9.72
CA VAL A 630 -11.89 -13.62 10.00
C VAL A 630 -11.82 -13.43 11.52
N SER A 631 -10.68 -12.95 11.98
CA SER A 631 -10.36 -12.85 13.40
C SER A 631 -10.89 -11.55 14.00
N SER A 632 -11.51 -11.66 15.16
CA SER A 632 -11.82 -10.50 16.02
C SER A 632 -10.67 -10.07 16.92
N ASP A 633 -9.48 -10.62 16.72
CA ASP A 633 -8.24 -10.24 17.39
C ASP A 633 -7.68 -8.91 16.83
N SER A 634 -8.45 -7.85 17.01
CA SER A 634 -8.15 -6.48 16.56
C SER A 634 -8.80 -5.49 17.52
N PRO A 635 -8.19 -4.33 17.79
CA PRO A 635 -8.78 -3.33 18.68
C PRO A 635 -10.10 -2.74 18.15
N LEU A 636 -10.34 -2.84 16.84
CA LEU A 636 -11.54 -2.30 16.19
C LEU A 636 -12.70 -3.30 16.16
N GLU A 637 -12.43 -4.61 16.33
CA GLU A 637 -13.43 -5.65 16.17
C GLU A 637 -14.12 -5.99 17.48
N SER A 638 -15.40 -6.35 17.38
CA SER A 638 -16.14 -6.88 18.52
C SER A 638 -15.77 -8.34 18.78
N LYS A 639 -15.36 -8.67 20.00
CA LYS A 639 -15.08 -10.04 20.44
C LYS A 639 -16.36 -10.90 20.60
N ARG A 640 -17.37 -10.65 19.77
CA ARG A 640 -18.64 -11.39 19.78
C ARG A 640 -18.51 -12.81 19.25
N PHE A 641 -17.57 -13.04 18.36
CA PHE A 641 -17.27 -14.34 17.75
C PHE A 641 -16.18 -15.04 18.55
N GLY A 642 -15.97 -16.33 18.31
CA GLY A 642 -14.89 -17.06 18.97
C GLY A 642 -13.54 -16.39 18.74
N ASP A 643 -12.78 -16.23 19.82
CA ASP A 643 -11.46 -15.59 19.80
C ASP A 643 -10.44 -16.50 19.13
N ALA A 644 -10.26 -16.39 17.81
CA ALA A 644 -9.12 -16.98 17.14
C ALA A 644 -8.02 -15.93 17.02
N GLU A 645 -7.07 -15.95 17.97
CA GLU A 645 -5.93 -15.06 17.97
C GLU A 645 -4.90 -15.46 16.90
N ILE A 646 -4.29 -14.49 16.21
CA ILE A 646 -3.17 -14.77 15.32
C ILE A 646 -1.95 -15.28 16.10
N GLY A 647 -1.26 -16.30 15.55
CA GLY A 647 -0.11 -16.97 16.16
C GLY A 647 -0.44 -18.05 17.17
N LYS A 648 -1.71 -18.46 17.26
CA LYS A 648 -2.19 -19.54 18.16
C LYS A 648 -2.53 -20.84 17.43
N GLY A 649 -2.28 -20.94 16.15
CA GLY A 649 -2.49 -22.11 15.33
C GLY A 649 -3.66 -22.00 14.37
N PHE A 650 -3.87 -23.03 13.57
CA PHE A 650 -4.99 -23.10 12.63
C PHE A 650 -6.34 -23.10 13.36
N VAL A 651 -7.42 -22.81 12.65
CA VAL A 651 -8.78 -22.75 13.22
C VAL A 651 -9.70 -23.71 12.51
N VAL A 652 -10.51 -24.48 13.26
CA VAL A 652 -11.68 -25.15 12.72
C VAL A 652 -12.82 -24.14 12.65
N ARG A 653 -13.31 -23.83 11.46
CA ARG A 653 -14.46 -22.93 11.24
C ARG A 653 -15.74 -23.71 11.58
N ALA A 654 -16.04 -23.79 12.89
CA ALA A 654 -17.14 -24.61 13.38
C ALA A 654 -18.52 -24.11 12.90
N VAL A 655 -18.67 -22.80 12.77
CA VAL A 655 -19.86 -22.13 12.22
C VAL A 655 -19.44 -20.92 11.42
N ASP A 656 -19.96 -20.79 10.22
CA ASP A 656 -19.88 -19.60 9.39
C ASP A 656 -21.22 -19.30 8.71
N ASN A 657 -21.25 -18.38 7.73
CA ASN A 657 -22.51 -18.00 7.07
C ASN A 657 -23.05 -19.08 6.13
N SER A 658 -22.23 -20.05 5.73
CA SER A 658 -22.54 -21.08 4.74
C SER A 658 -22.61 -22.49 5.33
N ASN A 659 -22.01 -22.73 6.50
CA ASN A 659 -21.85 -24.08 7.07
C ASN A 659 -21.93 -24.09 8.60
N VAL A 660 -22.38 -25.24 9.12
CA VAL A 660 -22.31 -25.62 10.54
C VAL A 660 -21.70 -27.02 10.60
N VAL A 661 -20.46 -27.11 11.05
CA VAL A 661 -19.73 -28.38 11.17
C VAL A 661 -20.29 -29.18 12.35
N PRO A 662 -20.73 -30.43 12.14
CA PRO A 662 -21.16 -31.28 13.27
C PRO A 662 -20.06 -31.41 14.32
N ARG A 663 -20.42 -31.26 15.58
CA ARG A 663 -19.48 -31.17 16.71
C ARG A 663 -18.50 -32.35 16.76
N GLU A 664 -18.92 -33.54 16.42
CA GLU A 664 -18.07 -34.73 16.38
C GLU A 664 -16.86 -34.60 15.45
N TYR A 665 -17.01 -33.89 14.30
CA TYR A 665 -15.90 -33.66 13.37
C TYR A 665 -14.98 -32.55 13.83
N VAL A 666 -15.52 -31.52 14.49
CA VAL A 666 -14.70 -30.48 15.16
C VAL A 666 -13.80 -31.16 16.21
N ASP A 667 -14.41 -31.99 17.09
CA ASP A 667 -13.67 -32.67 18.14
C ASP A 667 -12.64 -33.66 17.58
N ARG A 668 -12.95 -34.36 16.48
CA ARG A 668 -12.01 -35.25 15.79
C ARG A 668 -10.81 -34.51 15.21
N VAL A 669 -11.01 -33.37 14.53
CA VAL A 669 -9.90 -32.55 14.03
C VAL A 669 -9.02 -32.06 15.15
N VAL A 670 -9.63 -31.52 16.24
CA VAL A 670 -8.90 -31.02 17.41
C VAL A 670 -8.13 -32.14 18.12
N ALA A 671 -8.71 -33.34 18.21
CA ALA A 671 -8.02 -34.53 18.79
C ALA A 671 -6.80 -34.91 17.93
N LEU A 672 -6.96 -35.00 16.60
CA LEU A 672 -5.85 -35.27 15.68
C LEU A 672 -4.76 -34.21 15.75
N ALA A 673 -5.12 -32.95 15.84
CA ALA A 673 -4.17 -31.85 16.03
C ALA A 673 -3.37 -32.02 17.32
N LYS A 674 -4.05 -32.28 18.44
CA LYS A 674 -3.42 -32.52 19.75
C LYS A 674 -2.49 -33.72 19.75
N GLU A 675 -2.89 -34.84 19.15
CA GLU A 675 -2.07 -36.05 19.04
C GLU A 675 -0.77 -35.81 18.25
N ASN A 676 -0.79 -34.87 17.32
CA ASN A 676 0.36 -34.54 16.48
C ASN A 676 1.09 -33.24 16.93
N GLY A 677 0.75 -32.68 18.10
CA GLY A 677 1.39 -31.49 18.65
C GLY A 677 1.16 -30.22 17.84
N ILE A 678 0.02 -30.13 17.14
CA ILE A 678 -0.32 -29.00 16.26
C ILE A 678 -1.22 -28.04 17.06
N PRO A 679 -0.86 -26.77 17.18
CA PRO A 679 -1.73 -25.76 17.80
C PRO A 679 -3.02 -25.59 17.00
N ALA A 680 -4.16 -25.65 17.68
CA ALA A 680 -5.49 -25.60 17.06
C ALA A 680 -6.45 -24.74 17.87
N GLN A 681 -7.28 -24.02 17.17
CA GLN A 681 -8.40 -23.25 17.67
C GLN A 681 -9.68 -23.69 16.98
N TYR A 682 -10.84 -23.28 17.47
CA TYR A 682 -12.12 -23.44 16.79
C TYR A 682 -13.06 -22.32 17.20
N GLY A 683 -13.97 -21.94 16.31
CA GLY A 683 -14.84 -20.82 16.60
C GLY A 683 -15.91 -20.57 15.54
N VAL A 684 -16.56 -19.44 15.70
CA VAL A 684 -17.59 -18.92 14.81
C VAL A 684 -17.03 -17.70 14.10
N THR A 685 -17.21 -17.60 12.79
CA THR A 685 -16.74 -16.46 11.99
C THR A 685 -17.83 -16.01 11.00
N GLY A 686 -17.58 -14.91 10.28
CA GLY A 686 -18.36 -14.47 9.13
C GLY A 686 -17.74 -14.98 7.83
N GLY A 687 -18.45 -14.83 6.72
CA GLY A 687 -18.04 -15.30 5.40
C GLY A 687 -18.64 -16.66 5.06
N GLY A 688 -18.45 -17.11 3.82
CA GLY A 688 -18.77 -18.46 3.38
C GLY A 688 -17.48 -19.27 3.18
N ASN A 689 -17.59 -20.43 2.53
CA ASN A 689 -16.45 -21.21 2.07
C ASN A 689 -16.88 -22.16 0.95
N ASP A 690 -15.92 -22.62 0.16
CA ASP A 690 -16.11 -23.49 -0.99
C ASP A 690 -16.74 -24.87 -0.68
N GLY A 691 -16.66 -25.35 0.56
CA GLY A 691 -17.23 -26.62 0.99
C GLY A 691 -18.75 -26.65 0.93
N ALA A 692 -19.40 -25.51 1.08
CA ALA A 692 -20.86 -25.41 1.13
C ALA A 692 -21.54 -25.97 -0.14
N VAL A 693 -20.92 -25.85 -1.32
CA VAL A 693 -21.52 -26.34 -2.57
C VAL A 693 -21.54 -27.87 -2.69
N PHE A 694 -20.74 -28.58 -1.91
CA PHE A 694 -20.66 -30.04 -1.93
C PHE A 694 -21.73 -30.70 -1.08
N VAL A 695 -22.24 -30.00 -0.07
CA VAL A 695 -23.23 -30.52 0.91
C VAL A 695 -24.49 -31.04 0.19
N ARG A 696 -24.94 -30.37 -0.87
CA ARG A 696 -26.09 -30.80 -1.69
C ARG A 696 -25.90 -32.19 -2.38
N TYR A 697 -24.66 -32.64 -2.51
CA TYR A 697 -24.33 -33.92 -3.09
C TYR A 697 -24.01 -35.01 -2.05
N GLY A 698 -24.17 -34.68 -0.76
CA GLY A 698 -23.99 -35.59 0.36
C GLY A 698 -22.62 -35.57 1.04
N SER A 699 -21.76 -34.66 0.69
CA SER A 699 -20.48 -34.45 1.37
C SER A 699 -20.69 -33.82 2.75
N VAL A 700 -19.80 -34.13 3.69
CA VAL A 700 -19.65 -33.39 4.95
C VAL A 700 -18.57 -32.31 4.74
N ASP A 701 -18.95 -31.07 4.87
CA ASP A 701 -18.00 -29.94 4.87
C ASP A 701 -17.44 -29.74 6.29
N VAL A 702 -16.10 -29.90 6.40
CA VAL A 702 -15.33 -29.65 7.63
C VAL A 702 -14.37 -28.49 7.36
N ALA A 703 -14.89 -27.27 7.45
CA ALA A 703 -14.15 -26.08 7.08
C ALA A 703 -12.98 -25.80 8.04
N LEU A 704 -11.80 -25.52 7.48
CA LEU A 704 -10.57 -25.19 8.17
C LEU A 704 -10.13 -23.77 7.79
N GLY A 705 -9.35 -23.13 8.64
CA GLY A 705 -8.80 -21.83 8.31
C GLY A 705 -7.62 -21.42 9.20
N TRP A 706 -7.24 -20.19 9.05
CA TRP A 706 -6.25 -19.51 9.87
C TRP A 706 -6.79 -18.14 10.28
N PRO A 707 -6.39 -17.61 11.45
CA PRO A 707 -6.83 -16.27 11.85
C PRO A 707 -6.27 -15.21 10.91
N LEU A 708 -7.14 -14.33 10.40
CA LEU A 708 -6.79 -13.20 9.55
C LEU A 708 -7.33 -11.90 10.16
N ARG A 709 -6.50 -10.88 10.32
CA ARG A 709 -6.93 -9.52 10.64
C ARG A 709 -7.16 -8.71 9.37
N TYR A 710 -8.13 -7.81 9.42
CA TYR A 710 -8.42 -6.83 8.36
C TYR A 710 -8.75 -7.47 7.02
N SER A 711 -9.47 -8.62 7.04
CA SER A 711 -9.90 -9.35 5.85
C SER A 711 -10.58 -8.42 4.84
N HIS A 712 -10.34 -8.65 3.53
CA HIS A 712 -10.85 -7.87 2.42
C HIS A 712 -10.41 -6.40 2.45
N SER A 713 -9.20 -6.14 2.91
CA SER A 713 -8.59 -4.80 2.93
C SER A 713 -7.24 -4.78 2.21
N PRO A 714 -6.68 -3.60 1.91
CA PRO A 714 -5.33 -3.48 1.37
C PRO A 714 -4.23 -3.98 2.29
N GLY A 715 -4.51 -4.11 3.59
CA GLY A 715 -3.50 -4.32 4.63
C GLY A 715 -3.75 -5.54 5.52
N GLU A 716 -4.10 -6.70 4.99
CA GLU A 716 -4.31 -7.93 5.75
C GLU A 716 -3.08 -8.34 6.57
N VAL A 717 -3.31 -8.92 7.76
CA VAL A 717 -2.23 -9.35 8.66
C VAL A 717 -2.46 -10.79 9.12
N ILE A 718 -1.39 -11.60 8.99
CA ILE A 718 -1.33 -13.00 9.46
C ILE A 718 -0.14 -13.20 10.40
N ASP A 719 -0.14 -14.34 11.11
CA ASP A 719 1.06 -14.93 11.70
C ASP A 719 1.45 -16.19 10.91
N THR A 720 2.67 -16.28 10.40
CA THR A 720 3.12 -17.41 9.57
C THR A 720 3.14 -18.74 10.34
N LYS A 721 3.14 -18.73 11.67
CA LYS A 721 2.97 -19.92 12.49
C LYS A 721 1.61 -20.60 12.30
N ASP A 722 0.58 -19.83 11.98
CA ASP A 722 -0.76 -20.36 11.73
C ASP A 722 -0.81 -21.08 10.38
N LEU A 723 -0.10 -20.57 9.37
CA LEU A 723 0.12 -21.28 8.09
C LEU A 723 0.89 -22.59 8.33
N ASP A 724 1.92 -22.60 9.16
CA ASP A 724 2.67 -23.82 9.48
C ASP A 724 1.77 -24.86 10.18
N ALA A 725 0.93 -24.43 11.09
CA ALA A 725 -0.04 -25.29 11.78
C ALA A 725 -1.10 -25.83 10.81
N LEU A 726 -1.64 -24.98 9.95
CA LEU A 726 -2.61 -25.35 8.90
C LEU A 726 -2.02 -26.37 7.93
N SER A 727 -0.81 -26.13 7.45
CA SER A 727 -0.10 -27.04 6.53
C SER A 727 0.07 -28.43 7.13
N LYS A 728 0.44 -28.51 8.43
CA LYS A 728 0.61 -29.77 9.13
C LYS A 728 -0.70 -30.52 9.36
N ILE A 729 -1.79 -29.80 9.71
CA ILE A 729 -3.07 -30.48 9.92
C ILE A 729 -3.63 -31.02 8.60
N VAL A 730 -3.49 -30.32 7.49
CA VAL A 730 -3.90 -30.82 6.16
C VAL A 730 -3.16 -32.11 5.82
N GLU A 731 -1.84 -32.19 6.06
CA GLU A 731 -1.07 -33.43 5.90
C GLU A 731 -1.61 -34.57 6.81
N VAL A 732 -1.85 -34.27 8.08
CA VAL A 732 -2.35 -35.27 9.04
C VAL A 732 -3.72 -35.78 8.64
N LEU A 733 -4.63 -34.91 8.24
CA LEU A 733 -5.97 -35.29 7.76
C LEU A 733 -5.90 -36.15 6.48
N ALA A 734 -5.04 -35.79 5.54
CA ALA A 734 -4.82 -36.59 4.32
C ALA A 734 -4.34 -38.02 4.65
N ARG A 735 -3.54 -38.21 5.69
CA ARG A 735 -3.01 -39.49 6.11
C ARG A 735 -3.93 -40.31 7.03
N LYS A 736 -4.66 -39.64 7.93
CA LYS A 736 -5.28 -40.25 9.12
C LYS A 736 -6.80 -40.11 9.23
N TRP A 737 -7.43 -39.24 8.44
CA TRP A 737 -8.88 -38.98 8.50
C TRP A 737 -9.77 -40.18 8.20
#